data_a603ca84ecf262428a7af4dc23caa7a9
#
_entry.id   a603ca84ecf262428a7af4dc23caa7a9
#
_cell.length_a   1.000
_cell.length_b   1.000
_cell.length_c   1.000
_cell.angle_alpha   90.00
_cell.angle_beta   90.00
_cell.angle_gamma   90.00
#
_symmetry.space_group_name_H-M   'P 1'
#
loop_
_entity.id
_entity.type
_entity.pdbx_description
1 polymer ?
#
loop_
_entity_poly.entity_id
_entity_poly.type
_entity_poly.pdbx_seq_one_letter_code
_entity_poly.pdbx_strand_id
1 'polypeptide(L)'
;MKKLTFISCLLLSGCLAGAMAANKKQPIYKDAKAPIEERVNDLVSRMTLEEKVQQLNQYTLGRNNNENNRGEEVKKIPATLGSLIYFDEDANLRNEAQRKAMEESRLGIPILFGYDVIHGFRTIYPISLGQACSWNPQLVEQACAVAAQEARMSGVDWTFSPMIDVARDGRWGRVAEGYGEDPYTNAVFGVASIKGYQGEDMSDSKRVAACLKHYIGYGASEAGRDYVYTEISNQTLWDTYIPPYEAGVKAGAATLMSSFNDISGTPGSANHYTMTEILKNRWKHDGFVVSDWSAVPQLIDQGHAADRKEAARLAFNAGLEMDMMGHCYDRHMAKLVEEGKISMQLVDDAVKRVLRIKFRLGLFDNPYTPTSTEKERFLLPQSLAIAEKLAEETIVLLKNENKVLPLVNGNKPTIAVMGPLVQNSAELLGSWYGHGHAEDVLPIKKALDAEFAGKAELIYTEGCGFDGNDTSKFSEALAVAQKADVILLCMGEKKKWSGENASRSIIELPTIQEEFIAEMKKASKPIVLVLANGRPLGLSKVEPLCDAIVEMWQPGVPGGKPLAGVLSGRVNPSGKLSITFPRSTGQIPIYYNQRKTARPQSGKYQDIPSSPLYEFGYGLSYTTFNYGNINLPKETIRRGEKLVMEIPVTNVGKRDGAEVVHWFISDPFSTITRPCKELKHFEKQLIKAGETHIFRFEIDPMRDLAFVNANGEHFLENGEYYVIVKDQKVKFTVID
;
A
#
# COMPACT_ATOMS: atom_id res chain seq x y z
N MET A 1 67.58 85.18 -30.71
CA MET A 1 67.69 84.08 -29.74
C MET A 1 66.55 84.20 -28.75
N LYS A 2 65.46 83.56 -28.96
CA LYS A 2 64.43 83.24 -27.98
C LYS A 2 63.36 82.42 -28.71
N LYS A 3 63.29 81.13 -28.45
CA LYS A 3 62.23 80.22 -29.01
C LYS A 3 60.96 80.37 -28.18
N LEU A 4 59.85 80.69 -28.85
CA LEU A 4 58.49 80.56 -28.29
C LEU A 4 58.01 79.17 -28.48
N THR A 5 57.58 78.56 -27.43
CA THR A 5 56.91 77.24 -27.45
C THR A 5 55.42 77.46 -27.37
N PHE A 6 54.68 76.99 -28.42
CA PHE A 6 53.21 76.94 -28.45
C PHE A 6 52.73 75.70 -27.72
N ILE A 7 51.80 75.88 -26.74
CA ILE A 7 51.07 74.81 -26.09
C ILE A 7 49.70 74.74 -26.77
N SER A 8 49.43 73.63 -27.49
CA SER A 8 48.11 73.30 -27.99
C SER A 8 47.28 72.55 -26.91
N CYS A 9 46.18 73.10 -26.44
CA CYS A 9 45.17 72.43 -25.66
C CYS A 9 44.26 71.55 -26.59
N LEU A 10 44.40 70.25 -26.54
CA LEU A 10 43.43 69.32 -27.12
C LEU A 10 42.35 69.04 -26.05
N LEU A 11 41.10 69.46 -26.32
CA LEU A 11 39.89 69.06 -25.57
C LEU A 11 39.55 67.67 -26.04
N LEU A 12 39.77 66.66 -25.20
CA LEU A 12 39.16 65.28 -25.32
C LEU A 12 37.78 65.33 -24.74
N SER A 13 36.77 65.31 -25.62
CA SER A 13 35.40 65.00 -25.27
C SER A 13 35.26 63.48 -25.08
N GLY A 14 35.44 63.03 -23.87
CA GLY A 14 35.15 61.64 -23.51
C GLY A 14 33.66 61.39 -23.40
N CYS A 15 33.01 60.73 -24.37
CA CYS A 15 31.70 60.13 -24.22
C CYS A 15 31.78 58.97 -23.21
N LEU A 16 31.37 59.17 -21.96
CA LEU A 16 31.05 58.11 -21.07
C LEU A 16 29.72 57.51 -21.53
N ALA A 17 29.79 56.49 -22.38
CA ALA A 17 28.67 55.55 -22.54
C ALA A 17 28.64 54.63 -21.28
N GLY A 18 27.93 55.09 -20.27
CA GLY A 18 27.57 54.28 -19.14
C GLY A 18 26.66 53.14 -19.62
N ALA A 19 27.24 51.97 -19.82
CA ALA A 19 26.45 50.76 -19.94
C ALA A 19 25.72 50.55 -18.61
N MET A 20 24.47 51.00 -18.53
CA MET A 20 23.53 50.53 -17.52
C MET A 20 23.35 49.03 -17.77
N ALA A 21 24.14 48.18 -17.13
CA ALA A 21 23.80 46.81 -16.90
C ALA A 21 22.48 46.84 -16.13
N ALA A 22 21.36 46.69 -16.84
CA ALA A 22 20.07 46.45 -16.23
C ALA A 22 20.26 45.22 -15.34
N ASN A 23 20.26 45.43 -14.06
CA ASN A 23 20.22 44.36 -13.06
C ASN A 23 18.95 43.59 -13.36
N LYS A 24 19.00 42.56 -14.25
CA LYS A 24 17.87 41.67 -14.50
C LYS A 24 17.58 40.99 -13.17
N LYS A 25 16.55 41.46 -12.44
CA LYS A 25 16.08 40.80 -11.24
C LYS A 25 15.96 39.31 -11.56
N GLN A 26 16.58 38.49 -10.72
CA GLN A 26 16.48 37.03 -10.85
C GLN A 26 14.97 36.65 -10.91
N PRO A 27 14.57 35.75 -11.82
CA PRO A 27 13.16 35.29 -11.86
C PRO A 27 12.70 34.77 -10.51
N ILE A 28 11.43 35.07 -10.16
CA ILE A 28 10.88 34.73 -8.83
C ILE A 28 10.95 33.20 -8.60
N TYR A 29 10.73 32.37 -9.63
CA TYR A 29 10.79 30.92 -9.48
C TYR A 29 12.17 30.38 -9.05
N LYS A 30 13.25 31.15 -9.24
CA LYS A 30 14.62 30.81 -8.81
C LYS A 30 14.97 31.34 -7.42
N ASP A 31 14.08 32.11 -6.79
CA ASP A 31 14.30 32.62 -5.44
C ASP A 31 13.74 31.60 -4.44
N ALA A 32 14.64 30.85 -3.77
CA ALA A 32 14.26 29.86 -2.77
C ALA A 32 13.49 30.42 -1.56
N LYS A 33 13.52 31.75 -1.35
CA LYS A 33 12.80 32.42 -0.25
C LYS A 33 11.40 32.88 -0.64
N ALA A 34 11.08 32.89 -1.94
CA ALA A 34 9.76 33.28 -2.40
C ALA A 34 8.72 32.17 -2.09
N PRO A 35 7.47 32.54 -1.81
CA PRO A 35 6.40 31.58 -1.61
C PRO A 35 6.25 30.65 -2.80
N ILE A 36 5.99 29.34 -2.57
CA ILE A 36 5.88 28.33 -3.63
C ILE A 36 4.87 28.74 -4.70
N GLU A 37 3.71 29.26 -4.32
CA GLU A 37 2.68 29.67 -5.30
C GLU A 37 3.12 30.84 -6.19
N GLU A 38 3.92 31.76 -5.68
CA GLU A 38 4.51 32.83 -6.48
C GLU A 38 5.55 32.27 -7.45
N ARG A 39 6.39 31.33 -7.00
CA ARG A 39 7.37 30.62 -7.83
C ARG A 39 6.69 29.86 -8.96
N VAL A 40 5.62 29.12 -8.65
CA VAL A 40 4.81 28.35 -9.61
C VAL A 40 4.20 29.27 -10.67
N ASN A 41 3.55 30.36 -10.25
CA ASN A 41 2.89 31.31 -11.17
C ASN A 41 3.90 32.03 -12.07
N ASP A 42 5.03 32.46 -11.52
CA ASP A 42 6.11 33.09 -12.31
C ASP A 42 6.66 32.14 -13.36
N LEU A 43 6.90 30.86 -12.99
CA LEU A 43 7.45 29.86 -13.91
C LEU A 43 6.46 29.55 -15.04
N VAL A 44 5.19 29.25 -14.72
CA VAL A 44 4.17 28.93 -15.74
C VAL A 44 3.97 30.07 -16.71
N SER A 45 4.04 31.33 -16.28
CA SER A 45 3.93 32.51 -17.15
C SER A 45 5.06 32.64 -18.19
N ARG A 46 6.18 31.95 -17.96
CA ARG A 46 7.37 31.96 -18.83
C ARG A 46 7.43 30.79 -19.80
N MET A 47 6.62 29.75 -19.57
CA MET A 47 6.66 28.52 -20.34
C MET A 47 5.94 28.65 -21.67
N THR A 48 6.50 28.04 -22.73
CA THR A 48 5.77 27.83 -24.00
C THR A 48 4.78 26.67 -23.85
N LEU A 49 3.88 26.52 -24.81
CA LEU A 49 2.91 25.42 -24.82
C LEU A 49 3.61 24.05 -24.84
N GLU A 50 4.67 23.91 -25.65
CA GLU A 50 5.46 22.67 -25.75
C GLU A 50 6.13 22.33 -24.42
N GLU A 51 6.73 23.33 -23.75
CA GLU A 51 7.32 23.12 -22.42
C GLU A 51 6.28 22.71 -21.38
N LYS A 52 5.07 23.28 -21.42
CA LYS A 52 3.95 22.92 -20.57
C LYS A 52 3.51 21.47 -20.81
N VAL A 53 3.32 21.10 -22.08
CA VAL A 53 2.91 19.74 -22.47
C VAL A 53 3.94 18.71 -22.01
N GLN A 54 5.24 18.99 -22.16
CA GLN A 54 6.28 18.06 -21.74
C GLN A 54 6.28 17.82 -20.21
N GLN A 55 5.87 18.79 -19.39
CA GLN A 55 5.74 18.61 -17.95
C GLN A 55 4.61 17.63 -17.55
N LEU A 56 3.69 17.34 -18.46
CA LEU A 56 2.53 16.48 -18.25
C LEU A 56 2.76 15.05 -18.77
N ASN A 57 4.02 14.68 -19.02
CA ASN A 57 4.39 13.34 -19.52
C ASN A 57 5.39 12.66 -18.59
N GLN A 58 5.27 11.35 -18.49
CA GLN A 58 6.19 10.50 -17.76
C GLN A 58 6.71 9.37 -18.67
N TYR A 59 8.03 9.22 -18.72
CA TYR A 59 8.72 8.15 -19.45
C TYR A 59 9.49 7.24 -18.48
N THR A 60 10.39 6.40 -18.98
CA THR A 60 11.20 5.50 -18.17
C THR A 60 12.69 5.78 -18.31
N LEU A 61 13.47 5.43 -17.29
CA LEU A 61 14.93 5.42 -17.29
C LEU A 61 15.45 4.22 -16.47
N GLY A 62 16.53 3.59 -16.94
CA GLY A 62 17.21 2.52 -16.22
C GLY A 62 16.52 1.15 -16.34
N ARG A 63 15.57 0.98 -17.28
CA ARG A 63 14.89 -0.29 -17.49
C ARG A 63 15.77 -1.36 -18.14
N ASN A 64 16.80 -0.93 -18.89
CA ASN A 64 17.74 -1.83 -19.55
C ASN A 64 18.96 -2.07 -18.64
N ASN A 65 19.14 -3.29 -18.16
CA ASN A 65 20.26 -3.69 -17.30
C ASN A 65 21.64 -3.69 -18.01
N ASN A 66 21.73 -3.20 -19.24
CA ASN A 66 22.97 -3.12 -19.97
C ASN A 66 23.65 -1.77 -19.72
N GLU A 67 24.65 -1.76 -18.85
CA GLU A 67 25.41 -0.55 -18.46
C GLU A 67 25.94 0.24 -19.65
N ASN A 68 26.29 -0.42 -20.76
CA ASN A 68 26.78 0.24 -21.99
C ASN A 68 25.70 1.08 -22.70
N ASN A 69 24.40 0.88 -22.41
CA ASN A 69 23.30 1.61 -23.05
C ASN A 69 22.68 2.71 -22.18
N ARG A 70 23.07 2.82 -20.91
CA ARG A 70 22.47 3.80 -19.97
C ARG A 70 22.64 5.26 -20.45
N GLY A 71 23.81 5.65 -20.90
CA GLY A 71 24.05 6.98 -21.46
C GLY A 71 23.24 7.28 -22.72
N GLU A 72 22.96 6.27 -23.56
CA GLU A 72 22.11 6.42 -24.73
C GLU A 72 20.64 6.61 -24.38
N GLU A 73 20.17 6.02 -23.27
CA GLU A 73 18.82 6.28 -22.77
C GLU A 73 18.66 7.74 -22.35
N VAL A 74 19.61 8.30 -21.59
CA VAL A 74 19.58 9.71 -21.16
C VAL A 74 19.56 10.66 -22.35
N LYS A 75 20.31 10.38 -23.42
CA LYS A 75 20.31 11.20 -24.64
C LYS A 75 18.95 11.33 -25.30
N LYS A 76 18.11 10.28 -25.22
CA LYS A 76 16.76 10.24 -25.81
C LYS A 76 15.70 10.98 -24.98
N ILE A 77 15.99 11.26 -23.70
CA ILE A 77 15.04 11.96 -22.83
C ILE A 77 14.97 13.45 -23.24
N PRO A 78 13.78 14.01 -23.47
CA PRO A 78 13.63 15.45 -23.67
C PRO A 78 14.10 16.23 -22.44
N ALA A 79 14.92 17.27 -22.62
CA ALA A 79 15.40 18.12 -21.52
C ALA A 79 14.24 18.84 -20.76
N THR A 80 13.06 18.94 -21.38
CA THR A 80 11.85 19.57 -20.81
C THR A 80 10.86 18.58 -20.22
N LEU A 81 11.22 17.28 -20.13
CA LEU A 81 10.32 16.23 -19.64
C LEU A 81 9.91 16.44 -18.18
N GLY A 82 8.64 16.17 -17.88
CA GLY A 82 8.08 16.33 -16.53
C GLY A 82 8.54 15.28 -15.53
N SER A 83 8.51 14.02 -15.91
CA SER A 83 8.76 12.90 -14.99
C SER A 83 9.38 11.69 -15.67
N LEU A 84 10.08 10.88 -14.88
CA LEU A 84 10.61 9.56 -15.24
C LEU A 84 10.24 8.51 -14.19
N ILE A 85 9.86 7.32 -14.63
CA ILE A 85 9.89 6.13 -13.78
C ILE A 85 11.33 5.64 -13.76
N TYR A 86 11.93 5.59 -12.59
CA TYR A 86 13.34 5.29 -12.41
C TYR A 86 13.54 3.86 -11.91
N PHE A 87 13.94 2.96 -12.81
CA PHE A 87 14.10 1.53 -12.54
C PHE A 87 15.48 1.13 -12.01
N ASP A 88 16.36 2.10 -11.77
CA ASP A 88 17.71 1.88 -11.27
C ASP A 88 17.88 2.47 -9.85
N GLU A 89 18.99 2.20 -9.21
CA GLU A 89 19.33 2.74 -7.89
C GLU A 89 20.63 3.56 -7.90
N ASP A 90 21.21 3.80 -9.09
CA ASP A 90 22.44 4.58 -9.28
C ASP A 90 22.16 6.09 -9.33
N ALA A 91 22.51 6.79 -8.25
CA ALA A 91 22.38 8.25 -8.19
C ALA A 91 23.12 8.99 -9.33
N ASN A 92 24.17 8.41 -9.92
CA ASN A 92 24.89 9.05 -11.03
C ASN A 92 24.05 9.06 -12.31
N LEU A 93 23.43 7.94 -12.68
CA LEU A 93 22.54 7.85 -13.84
C LEU A 93 21.37 8.83 -13.71
N ARG A 94 20.76 8.84 -12.52
CA ARG A 94 19.68 9.79 -12.17
C ARG A 94 20.16 11.24 -12.35
N ASN A 95 21.34 11.57 -11.81
CA ASN A 95 21.89 12.92 -11.86
C ASN A 95 22.31 13.34 -13.27
N GLU A 96 22.70 12.41 -14.14
CA GLU A 96 22.97 12.69 -15.56
C GLU A 96 21.69 13.17 -16.27
N ALA A 97 20.58 12.47 -16.11
CA ALA A 97 19.28 12.88 -16.64
C ALA A 97 18.82 14.23 -16.08
N GLN A 98 19.01 14.43 -14.76
CA GLN A 98 18.66 15.70 -14.11
C GLN A 98 19.51 16.86 -14.60
N ARG A 99 20.81 16.64 -14.79
CA ARG A 99 21.71 17.67 -15.31
C ARG A 99 21.30 18.13 -16.72
N LYS A 100 20.91 17.16 -17.57
CA LYS A 100 20.35 17.47 -18.88
C LYS A 100 19.14 18.41 -18.79
N ALA A 101 18.21 18.13 -17.90
CA ALA A 101 17.04 18.97 -17.69
C ALA A 101 17.39 20.36 -17.17
N MET A 102 18.32 20.45 -16.23
CA MET A 102 18.73 21.70 -15.60
C MET A 102 19.58 22.61 -16.50
N GLU A 103 20.47 22.04 -17.35
CA GLU A 103 21.49 22.78 -18.11
C GLU A 103 21.11 22.94 -19.58
N GLU A 104 20.40 21.97 -20.19
CA GLU A 104 20.08 22.02 -21.63
C GLU A 104 18.68 22.60 -21.90
N SER A 105 17.78 22.69 -20.89
CA SER A 105 16.49 23.33 -21.06
C SER A 105 16.56 24.83 -20.76
N ARG A 106 15.71 25.60 -21.42
CA ARG A 106 15.69 27.08 -21.31
C ARG A 106 15.34 27.57 -19.88
N LEU A 107 14.51 26.83 -19.15
CA LEU A 107 14.02 27.22 -17.81
C LEU A 107 14.68 26.44 -16.68
N GLY A 108 15.40 25.36 -16.96
CA GLY A 108 16.01 24.51 -15.95
C GLY A 108 15.00 23.90 -14.99
N ILE A 109 13.94 23.29 -15.53
CA ILE A 109 12.90 22.62 -14.73
C ILE A 109 13.37 21.21 -14.40
N PRO A 110 13.48 20.84 -13.10
CA PRO A 110 13.93 19.51 -12.72
C PRO A 110 12.91 18.42 -13.12
N ILE A 111 13.42 17.24 -13.48
CA ILE A 111 12.62 16.03 -13.67
C ILE A 111 12.18 15.49 -12.30
N LEU A 112 10.97 14.96 -12.23
CA LEU A 112 10.44 14.23 -11.06
C LEU A 112 10.64 12.71 -11.28
N PHE A 113 11.41 12.05 -10.41
CA PHE A 113 11.73 10.63 -10.53
C PHE A 113 10.79 9.80 -9.65
N GLY A 114 9.99 8.92 -10.26
CA GLY A 114 9.03 8.05 -9.59
C GLY A 114 9.43 6.58 -9.61
N TYR A 115 8.96 5.80 -8.61
CA TYR A 115 9.13 4.34 -8.56
C TYR A 115 8.09 3.69 -7.63
N ASP A 116 7.83 2.38 -7.81
CA ASP A 116 6.94 1.60 -6.96
C ASP A 116 7.65 1.13 -5.69
N VAL A 117 7.52 1.88 -4.61
CA VAL A 117 8.03 1.52 -3.28
C VAL A 117 6.84 1.07 -2.42
N ILE A 118 6.28 -0.12 -2.72
CA ILE A 118 5.01 -0.56 -2.14
C ILE A 118 5.17 -1.02 -0.69
N HIS A 119 6.12 -1.93 -0.42
CA HIS A 119 6.39 -2.40 0.93
C HIS A 119 7.90 -2.48 1.23
N GLY A 120 8.64 -1.50 0.72
CA GLY A 120 10.08 -1.35 0.88
C GLY A 120 10.79 -1.02 -0.42
N PHE A 121 12.00 -0.47 -0.34
CA PHE A 121 12.87 -0.21 -1.49
C PHE A 121 13.90 -1.32 -1.66
N ARG A 122 14.86 -1.47 -0.74
CA ARG A 122 15.82 -2.56 -0.64
C ARG A 122 15.57 -3.38 0.64
N THR A 123 15.34 -2.72 1.76
CA THR A 123 14.82 -3.37 2.96
C THR A 123 13.34 -3.67 2.73
N ILE A 124 13.02 -4.91 2.36
CA ILE A 124 11.65 -5.31 2.06
C ILE A 124 10.96 -5.74 3.34
N TYR A 125 9.83 -5.11 3.63
CA TYR A 125 8.92 -5.39 4.73
C TYR A 125 7.89 -6.45 4.33
N PRO A 126 7.06 -6.95 5.26
CA PRO A 126 5.92 -7.77 4.89
C PRO A 126 5.04 -7.08 3.83
N ILE A 127 4.40 -7.87 2.96
CA ILE A 127 3.40 -7.31 2.02
C ILE A 127 2.33 -6.52 2.78
N SER A 128 1.73 -5.52 2.12
CA SER A 128 0.80 -4.58 2.77
C SER A 128 -0.39 -5.28 3.45
N LEU A 129 -0.92 -6.36 2.84
CA LEU A 129 -1.96 -7.17 3.44
C LEU A 129 -1.52 -7.77 4.79
N GLY A 130 -0.29 -8.28 4.87
CA GLY A 130 0.32 -8.73 6.13
C GLY A 130 0.52 -7.58 7.11
N GLN A 131 1.03 -6.42 6.65
CA GLN A 131 1.21 -5.25 7.50
C GLN A 131 -0.08 -4.84 8.21
N ALA A 132 -1.22 -4.88 7.52
CA ALA A 132 -2.52 -4.58 8.11
C ALA A 132 -2.88 -5.56 9.25
N CYS A 133 -2.48 -6.83 9.15
CA CYS A 133 -2.70 -7.82 10.21
C CYS A 133 -1.91 -7.53 11.50
N SER A 134 -0.92 -6.63 11.45
CA SER A 134 -0.23 -6.15 12.66
C SER A 134 -1.11 -5.28 13.55
N TRP A 135 -2.10 -4.61 13.01
CA TRP A 135 -2.92 -3.59 13.68
C TRP A 135 -2.08 -2.51 14.38
N ASN A 136 -0.90 -2.21 13.80
CA ASN A 136 0.07 -1.25 14.32
C ASN A 136 0.46 -0.24 13.23
N PRO A 137 -0.38 0.76 12.95
CA PRO A 137 -0.12 1.75 11.91
C PRO A 137 1.14 2.58 12.18
N GLN A 138 1.52 2.78 13.46
CA GLN A 138 2.74 3.51 13.82
C GLN A 138 4.00 2.77 13.35
N LEU A 139 4.00 1.44 13.42
CA LEU A 139 5.12 0.64 12.94
C LEU A 139 5.20 0.63 11.41
N VAL A 140 4.04 0.67 10.73
CA VAL A 140 3.97 0.82 9.26
C VAL A 140 4.46 2.21 8.84
N GLU A 141 4.11 3.28 9.57
CA GLU A 141 4.67 4.62 9.34
C GLU A 141 6.20 4.62 9.41
N GLN A 142 6.78 3.96 10.42
CA GLN A 142 8.23 3.82 10.55
C GLN A 142 8.86 3.03 9.38
N ALA A 143 8.22 1.94 8.95
CA ALA A 143 8.66 1.15 7.80
C ALA A 143 8.66 1.98 6.50
N CYS A 144 7.58 2.73 6.25
CA CYS A 144 7.47 3.63 5.10
C CYS A 144 8.50 4.77 5.17
N ALA A 145 8.82 5.29 6.37
CA ALA A 145 9.85 6.31 6.56
C ALA A 145 11.25 5.81 6.18
N VAL A 146 11.58 4.57 6.52
CA VAL A 146 12.83 3.93 6.09
C VAL A 146 12.85 3.69 4.58
N ALA A 147 11.75 3.17 4.04
CA ALA A 147 11.60 2.93 2.60
C ALA A 147 11.74 4.23 1.80
N ALA A 148 11.17 5.34 2.30
CA ALA A 148 11.35 6.68 1.72
C ALA A 148 12.81 7.12 1.74
N GLN A 149 13.52 6.93 2.84
CA GLN A 149 14.93 7.30 2.96
C GLN A 149 15.80 6.49 1.97
N GLU A 150 15.61 5.17 1.89
CA GLU A 150 16.34 4.31 0.95
C GLU A 150 16.08 4.74 -0.51
N ALA A 151 14.82 4.96 -0.86
CA ALA A 151 14.40 5.41 -2.18
C ALA A 151 14.97 6.79 -2.53
N ARG A 152 14.87 7.77 -1.63
CA ARG A 152 15.38 9.13 -1.84
C ARG A 152 16.90 9.18 -2.04
N MET A 153 17.62 8.41 -1.23
CA MET A 153 19.09 8.29 -1.35
C MET A 153 19.51 7.54 -2.63
N SER A 154 18.60 6.85 -3.29
CA SER A 154 18.81 6.18 -4.58
C SER A 154 18.31 7.00 -5.77
N GLY A 155 17.75 8.19 -5.53
CA GLY A 155 17.33 9.12 -6.58
C GLY A 155 15.85 9.15 -6.89
N VAL A 156 15.02 8.42 -6.13
CA VAL A 156 13.55 8.47 -6.25
C VAL A 156 13.01 9.66 -5.45
N ASP A 157 12.19 10.48 -6.07
CA ASP A 157 11.55 11.65 -5.47
C ASP A 157 10.07 11.39 -5.12
N TRP A 158 9.47 10.39 -5.74
CA TRP A 158 8.04 10.12 -5.74
C TRP A 158 7.76 8.63 -5.75
N THR A 159 7.00 8.11 -4.80
CA THR A 159 6.57 6.71 -4.78
C THR A 159 5.15 6.55 -5.29
N PHE A 160 4.87 5.46 -6.03
CA PHE A 160 3.51 5.05 -6.41
C PHE A 160 2.86 4.20 -5.31
N SER A 161 2.86 4.73 -4.10
CA SER A 161 2.37 4.11 -2.87
C SER A 161 1.82 5.20 -1.92
N PRO A 162 0.83 4.87 -1.03
CA PRO A 162 0.28 3.55 -0.76
C PRO A 162 -0.83 3.13 -1.73
N MET A 163 -0.99 1.82 -1.90
CA MET A 163 -2.16 1.23 -2.52
C MET A 163 -3.23 1.03 -1.44
N ILE A 164 -4.39 1.69 -1.60
CA ILE A 164 -5.48 1.71 -0.61
C ILE A 164 -6.81 1.24 -1.19
N ASP A 165 -6.75 0.43 -2.23
CA ASP A 165 -7.93 -0.22 -2.79
C ASP A 165 -8.53 -1.20 -1.78
N VAL A 166 -9.80 -1.00 -1.45
CA VAL A 166 -10.54 -1.96 -0.63
C VAL A 166 -10.77 -3.22 -1.45
N ALA A 167 -10.19 -4.34 -1.04
CA ALA A 167 -10.24 -5.60 -1.78
C ALA A 167 -11.05 -6.65 -1.03
N ARG A 168 -12.11 -7.17 -1.65
CA ARG A 168 -13.05 -8.15 -1.07
C ARG A 168 -13.08 -9.48 -1.82
N ASP A 169 -12.27 -9.60 -2.85
CA ASP A 169 -12.14 -10.80 -3.69
C ASP A 169 -10.69 -11.28 -3.67
N GLY A 170 -10.42 -12.36 -2.95
CA GLY A 170 -9.09 -12.96 -2.84
C GLY A 170 -8.55 -13.53 -4.17
N ARG A 171 -9.40 -13.67 -5.21
CA ARG A 171 -8.96 -14.06 -6.54
C ARG A 171 -8.15 -12.96 -7.23
N TRP A 172 -8.37 -11.68 -6.88
CA TRP A 172 -7.60 -10.57 -7.40
C TRP A 172 -6.17 -10.60 -6.87
N GLY A 173 -5.17 -10.65 -7.78
CA GLY A 173 -3.78 -10.77 -7.39
C GLY A 173 -3.27 -9.59 -6.56
N ARG A 174 -3.78 -8.40 -6.85
CA ARG A 174 -3.36 -7.16 -6.18
C ARG A 174 -3.91 -6.99 -4.76
N VAL A 175 -4.71 -7.91 -4.25
CA VAL A 175 -5.12 -7.94 -2.83
C VAL A 175 -3.91 -7.92 -1.89
N ALA A 176 -2.75 -8.43 -2.33
CA ALA A 176 -1.48 -8.42 -1.60
C ALA A 176 -0.93 -7.01 -1.33
N GLU A 177 -1.29 -6.03 -2.18
CA GLU A 177 -0.71 -4.68 -2.18
C GLU A 177 -1.44 -3.70 -1.23
N GLY A 178 -2.71 -3.98 -0.89
CA GLY A 178 -3.57 -3.14 -0.04
C GLY A 178 -3.69 -3.64 1.39
N TYR A 179 -4.54 -2.97 2.18
CA TYR A 179 -4.71 -3.25 3.61
C TYR A 179 -5.97 -4.06 3.94
N GLY A 180 -6.50 -4.81 2.95
CA GLY A 180 -7.59 -5.76 3.13
C GLY A 180 -8.98 -5.23 2.77
N GLU A 181 -10.02 -5.82 3.42
CA GLU A 181 -11.42 -5.68 2.99
C GLU A 181 -12.19 -4.51 3.58
N ASP A 182 -11.59 -3.83 4.58
CA ASP A 182 -12.28 -2.80 5.36
C ASP A 182 -11.85 -1.38 4.97
N PRO A 183 -12.80 -0.46 4.70
CA PRO A 183 -12.50 0.93 4.36
C PRO A 183 -11.75 1.68 5.45
N TYR A 184 -12.12 1.48 6.73
CA TYR A 184 -11.48 2.17 7.85
C TYR A 184 -10.02 1.72 8.03
N THR A 185 -9.74 0.43 7.92
CA THR A 185 -8.39 -0.12 7.96
C THR A 185 -7.52 0.45 6.84
N ASN A 186 -8.02 0.44 5.59
CA ASN A 186 -7.32 1.05 4.46
C ASN A 186 -7.07 2.56 4.66
N ALA A 187 -8.01 3.29 5.27
CA ALA A 187 -7.84 4.71 5.60
C ALA A 187 -6.73 4.92 6.64
N VAL A 188 -6.75 4.17 7.75
CA VAL A 188 -5.78 4.34 8.85
C VAL A 188 -4.36 3.97 8.41
N PHE A 189 -4.18 2.83 7.75
CA PHE A 189 -2.86 2.39 7.28
C PHE A 189 -2.38 3.22 6.08
N GLY A 190 -3.29 3.67 5.21
CA GLY A 190 -2.98 4.60 4.13
C GLY A 190 -2.45 5.94 4.65
N VAL A 191 -3.09 6.51 5.67
CA VAL A 191 -2.63 7.75 6.34
C VAL A 191 -1.27 7.54 7.01
N ALA A 192 -1.05 6.42 7.70
CA ALA A 192 0.25 6.10 8.30
C ALA A 192 1.36 6.02 7.23
N SER A 193 1.07 5.38 6.10
CA SER A 193 2.02 5.27 4.99
C SER A 193 2.36 6.64 4.37
N ILE A 194 1.36 7.51 4.14
CA ILE A 194 1.58 8.87 3.66
C ILE A 194 2.51 9.64 4.60
N LYS A 195 2.25 9.58 5.91
CA LYS A 195 3.10 10.22 6.93
C LYS A 195 4.52 9.67 6.91
N GLY A 196 4.66 8.37 6.78
CA GLY A 196 5.97 7.72 6.67
C GLY A 196 6.73 8.18 5.44
N TYR A 197 6.11 8.18 4.26
CA TYR A 197 6.76 8.59 3.01
C TYR A 197 7.07 10.09 2.98
N GLN A 198 6.11 10.94 3.30
CA GLN A 198 6.22 12.40 3.15
C GLN A 198 6.83 13.12 4.36
N GLY A 199 6.70 12.54 5.56
CA GLY A 199 7.06 13.24 6.80
C GLY A 199 6.26 14.52 7.00
N GLU A 200 6.79 15.40 7.83
CA GLU A 200 6.22 16.74 8.06
C GLU A 200 6.61 17.72 6.93
N ASP A 201 7.74 17.51 6.28
CA ASP A 201 8.27 18.33 5.19
C ASP A 201 8.84 17.42 4.08
N MET A 202 8.23 17.45 2.91
CA MET A 202 8.69 16.68 1.75
C MET A 202 10.02 17.18 1.17
N SER A 203 10.48 18.37 1.51
CA SER A 203 11.79 18.88 1.09
C SER A 203 12.96 18.24 1.84
N ASP A 204 12.69 17.50 2.92
CA ASP A 204 13.69 16.69 3.61
C ASP A 204 14.27 15.65 2.65
N SER A 205 15.59 15.58 2.59
CA SER A 205 16.36 14.64 1.75
C SER A 205 16.15 13.15 2.06
N LYS A 206 15.30 12.82 3.02
CA LYS A 206 14.92 11.46 3.39
C LYS A 206 13.45 11.15 3.08
N ARG A 207 12.75 12.07 2.43
CA ARG A 207 11.31 11.95 2.16
C ARG A 207 11.02 11.94 0.67
N VAL A 208 9.91 11.30 0.29
CA VAL A 208 9.40 11.22 -1.07
C VAL A 208 7.93 11.62 -1.09
N ALA A 209 7.45 12.12 -2.22
CA ALA A 209 6.02 12.32 -2.42
C ALA A 209 5.29 10.98 -2.46
N ALA A 210 4.13 10.89 -1.84
CA ALA A 210 3.24 9.71 -1.89
C ALA A 210 2.22 9.81 -3.03
N CYS A 211 1.75 8.67 -3.50
CA CYS A 211 0.72 8.56 -4.52
C CYS A 211 -0.34 7.54 -4.12
N LEU A 212 -1.56 8.01 -3.85
CA LEU A 212 -2.68 7.12 -3.56
C LEU A 212 -3.12 6.39 -4.82
N LYS A 213 -3.20 5.07 -4.77
CA LYS A 213 -3.61 4.26 -5.92
C LYS A 213 -4.54 3.13 -5.52
N HIS A 214 -5.39 2.65 -6.45
CA HIS A 214 -5.67 3.20 -7.78
C HIS A 214 -7.03 3.90 -7.73
N TYR A 215 -7.07 5.16 -8.00
CA TYR A 215 -8.26 5.99 -7.86
C TYR A 215 -9.21 5.81 -9.05
N ILE A 216 -10.33 5.09 -8.91
CA ILE A 216 -10.94 4.57 -7.70
C ILE A 216 -11.73 3.28 -7.99
N GLY A 217 -11.90 2.43 -6.96
CA GLY A 217 -12.80 1.27 -7.05
C GLY A 217 -12.18 0.03 -7.67
N TYR A 218 -10.89 0.00 -7.96
CA TYR A 218 -10.22 -1.08 -8.67
C TYR A 218 -10.27 -2.43 -7.93
N GLY A 219 -10.31 -2.43 -6.60
CA GLY A 219 -10.48 -3.63 -5.78
C GLY A 219 -11.83 -4.35 -5.93
N ALA A 220 -12.78 -3.76 -6.67
CA ALA A 220 -14.07 -4.37 -7.01
C ALA A 220 -14.08 -5.06 -8.38
N SER A 221 -12.92 -5.32 -8.98
CA SER A 221 -12.79 -5.93 -10.30
C SER A 221 -13.62 -7.21 -10.44
N GLU A 222 -14.38 -7.30 -11.54
CA GLU A 222 -15.33 -8.39 -11.79
C GLU A 222 -14.64 -9.74 -11.78
N ALA A 223 -15.14 -10.66 -10.97
CA ALA A 223 -14.58 -12.01 -10.76
C ALA A 223 -13.10 -12.04 -10.30
N GLY A 224 -12.62 -10.99 -9.65
CA GLY A 224 -11.23 -10.87 -9.21
C GLY A 224 -10.21 -10.81 -10.34
N ARG A 225 -10.63 -10.52 -11.58
CA ARG A 225 -9.72 -10.37 -12.72
C ARG A 225 -9.09 -9.00 -12.73
N ASP A 226 -7.85 -8.91 -13.19
CA ASP A 226 -7.17 -7.65 -13.35
C ASP A 226 -7.58 -6.94 -14.66
N TYR A 227 -7.50 -5.62 -14.71
CA TYR A 227 -7.79 -4.76 -15.89
C TYR A 227 -9.22 -4.82 -16.42
N VAL A 228 -10.19 -5.28 -15.63
CA VAL A 228 -11.59 -5.38 -16.05
C VAL A 228 -12.45 -4.29 -15.41
N TYR A 229 -13.67 -4.16 -15.92
CA TYR A 229 -14.67 -3.22 -15.40
C TYR A 229 -15.10 -3.56 -13.97
N THR A 230 -15.76 -2.58 -13.33
CA THR A 230 -16.37 -2.75 -12.00
C THR A 230 -17.83 -2.35 -11.99
N GLU A 231 -18.68 -3.13 -11.31
CA GLU A 231 -20.09 -2.83 -11.11
C GLU A 231 -20.31 -2.30 -9.68
N ILE A 232 -20.13 -1.00 -9.52
CA ILE A 232 -20.21 -0.31 -8.23
C ILE A 232 -21.37 0.67 -8.28
N SER A 233 -22.40 0.46 -7.43
CA SER A 233 -23.44 1.50 -7.24
C SER A 233 -22.81 2.74 -6.59
N ASN A 234 -23.40 3.92 -6.85
CA ASN A 234 -22.96 5.15 -6.20
C ASN A 234 -22.97 5.03 -4.66
N GLN A 235 -23.95 4.32 -4.08
CA GLN A 235 -24.00 4.07 -2.65
C GLN A 235 -22.77 3.29 -2.18
N THR A 236 -22.39 2.22 -2.89
CA THR A 236 -21.22 1.41 -2.55
C THR A 236 -19.92 2.18 -2.78
N LEU A 237 -19.86 3.01 -3.82
CA LEU A 237 -18.72 3.90 -4.07
C LEU A 237 -18.45 4.80 -2.86
N TRP A 238 -19.49 5.46 -2.34
CA TRP A 238 -19.39 6.36 -1.20
C TRP A 238 -19.20 5.65 0.15
N ASP A 239 -19.84 4.51 0.37
CA ASP A 239 -19.71 3.75 1.62
C ASP A 239 -18.37 3.01 1.75
N THR A 240 -17.79 2.58 0.63
CA THR A 240 -16.70 1.60 0.64
C THR A 240 -15.40 2.12 0.04
N TYR A 241 -15.46 2.67 -1.18
CA TYR A 241 -14.24 2.95 -1.94
C TYR A 241 -13.73 4.39 -1.78
N ILE A 242 -14.60 5.34 -1.51
CA ILE A 242 -14.26 6.75 -1.27
C ILE A 242 -13.53 7.00 0.07
N PRO A 243 -13.93 6.42 1.21
CA PRO A 243 -13.40 6.80 2.51
C PRO A 243 -11.88 6.71 2.66
N PRO A 244 -11.16 5.69 2.16
CA PRO A 244 -9.70 5.65 2.25
C PRO A 244 -9.03 6.81 1.50
N TYR A 245 -9.52 7.14 0.30
CA TYR A 245 -8.97 8.23 -0.51
C TYR A 245 -9.25 9.60 0.09
N GLU A 246 -10.45 9.82 0.63
CA GLU A 246 -10.77 11.06 1.33
C GLU A 246 -9.86 11.26 2.54
N ALA A 247 -9.64 10.21 3.33
CA ALA A 247 -8.71 10.24 4.47
C ALA A 247 -7.28 10.53 4.02
N GLY A 248 -6.82 9.90 2.95
CA GLY A 248 -5.48 10.13 2.41
C GLY A 248 -5.28 11.55 1.86
N VAL A 249 -6.28 12.10 1.16
CA VAL A 249 -6.24 13.50 0.70
C VAL A 249 -6.23 14.48 1.88
N LYS A 250 -7.04 14.25 2.90
CA LYS A 250 -7.04 15.04 4.14
C LYS A 250 -5.72 14.96 4.90
N ALA A 251 -5.01 13.83 4.78
CA ALA A 251 -3.66 13.66 5.34
C ALA A 251 -2.56 14.32 4.50
N GLY A 252 -2.90 14.94 3.38
CA GLY A 252 -1.97 15.70 2.53
C GLY A 252 -1.22 14.87 1.49
N ALA A 253 -1.79 13.75 1.03
CA ALA A 253 -1.19 12.98 -0.06
C ALA A 253 -0.86 13.87 -1.26
N ALA A 254 0.37 13.79 -1.76
CA ALA A 254 0.88 14.67 -2.79
C ALA A 254 0.21 14.43 -4.15
N THR A 255 -0.08 13.18 -4.49
CA THR A 255 -0.60 12.77 -5.81
C THR A 255 -1.56 11.60 -5.69
N LEU A 256 -2.32 11.36 -6.78
CA LEU A 256 -3.11 10.15 -6.96
C LEU A 256 -2.79 9.53 -8.34
N MET A 257 -3.03 8.21 -8.47
CA MET A 257 -2.95 7.49 -9.74
C MET A 257 -4.34 6.99 -10.12
N SER A 258 -4.79 7.28 -11.35
CA SER A 258 -6.09 6.80 -11.83
C SER A 258 -6.07 5.29 -12.04
N SER A 259 -7.22 4.65 -11.83
CA SER A 259 -7.38 3.20 -11.99
C SER A 259 -7.62 2.78 -13.43
N PHE A 260 -7.40 1.48 -13.74
CA PHE A 260 -7.68 0.89 -15.06
C PHE A 260 -9.15 0.58 -15.30
N ASN A 261 -9.91 0.29 -14.25
CA ASN A 261 -11.32 -0.07 -14.34
C ASN A 261 -12.20 1.12 -14.75
N ASP A 262 -13.43 0.83 -15.10
CA ASP A 262 -14.48 1.84 -15.19
C ASP A 262 -15.40 1.83 -13.96
N ILE A 263 -16.17 2.88 -13.81
CA ILE A 263 -17.25 3.00 -12.83
C ILE A 263 -18.49 3.49 -13.58
N SER A 264 -19.56 2.71 -13.51
CA SER A 264 -20.81 3.01 -14.22
C SER A 264 -20.58 3.26 -15.73
N GLY A 265 -19.67 2.46 -16.34
CA GLY A 265 -19.32 2.54 -17.76
C GLY A 265 -18.40 3.70 -18.14
N THR A 266 -17.84 4.46 -17.18
CA THR A 266 -16.87 5.53 -17.45
C THR A 266 -15.50 5.11 -16.94
N PRO A 267 -14.48 4.96 -17.82
CA PRO A 267 -13.12 4.59 -17.42
C PRO A 267 -12.54 5.55 -16.38
N GLY A 268 -11.83 5.01 -15.38
CA GLY A 268 -11.22 5.79 -14.30
C GLY A 268 -10.36 6.95 -14.82
N SER A 269 -9.56 6.71 -15.86
CA SER A 269 -8.72 7.73 -16.49
C SER A 269 -9.48 8.81 -17.29
N ALA A 270 -10.79 8.67 -17.49
CA ALA A 270 -11.65 9.65 -18.16
C ALA A 270 -12.88 10.08 -17.30
N ASN A 271 -12.86 9.76 -16.01
CA ASN A 271 -13.99 10.00 -15.13
C ASN A 271 -13.94 11.39 -14.48
N HIS A 272 -14.62 12.35 -15.12
CA HIS A 272 -14.71 13.72 -14.64
C HIS A 272 -15.33 13.82 -13.24
N TYR A 273 -16.36 13.00 -12.95
CA TYR A 273 -17.02 13.03 -11.64
C TYR A 273 -16.06 12.72 -10.49
N THR A 274 -15.27 11.67 -10.61
CA THR A 274 -14.33 11.28 -9.54
C THR A 274 -13.14 12.23 -9.48
N MET A 275 -12.49 12.53 -10.62
CA MET A 275 -11.25 13.31 -10.65
C MET A 275 -11.44 14.81 -10.48
N THR A 276 -12.52 15.37 -11.03
CA THR A 276 -12.74 16.82 -10.97
C THR A 276 -13.75 17.18 -9.89
N GLU A 277 -14.96 16.61 -9.91
CA GLU A 277 -16.00 17.05 -8.98
C GLU A 277 -15.74 16.62 -7.54
N ILE A 278 -15.34 15.35 -7.32
CA ILE A 278 -15.03 14.87 -5.98
C ILE A 278 -13.64 15.35 -5.54
N LEU A 279 -12.60 14.93 -6.26
CA LEU A 279 -11.21 15.12 -5.81
C LEU A 279 -10.81 16.59 -5.76
N LYS A 280 -11.04 17.35 -6.86
CA LYS A 280 -10.56 18.74 -6.96
C LYS A 280 -11.55 19.76 -6.43
N ASN A 281 -12.84 19.61 -6.78
CA ASN A 281 -13.83 20.60 -6.39
C ASN A 281 -14.33 20.42 -4.96
N ARG A 282 -14.62 19.18 -4.53
CA ARG A 282 -15.12 18.90 -3.17
C ARG A 282 -14.00 18.81 -2.14
N TRP A 283 -12.97 17.97 -2.39
CA TRP A 283 -11.88 17.75 -1.43
C TRP A 283 -10.75 18.77 -1.55
N LYS A 284 -10.73 19.61 -2.60
CA LYS A 284 -9.71 20.66 -2.80
C LYS A 284 -8.28 20.11 -2.88
N HIS A 285 -8.12 18.89 -3.40
CA HIS A 285 -6.78 18.34 -3.63
C HIS A 285 -5.99 19.26 -4.56
N ASP A 286 -4.80 19.66 -4.14
CA ASP A 286 -3.96 20.65 -4.84
C ASP A 286 -2.73 20.06 -5.57
N GLY A 287 -2.51 18.74 -5.42
CA GLY A 287 -1.57 17.98 -6.22
C GLY A 287 -2.14 17.55 -7.57
N PHE A 288 -1.53 16.58 -8.23
CA PHE A 288 -1.93 16.12 -9.55
C PHE A 288 -2.33 14.63 -9.55
N VAL A 289 -3.09 14.25 -10.59
CA VAL A 289 -3.43 12.85 -10.91
C VAL A 289 -2.55 12.41 -12.08
N VAL A 290 -1.85 11.29 -11.92
CA VAL A 290 -1.15 10.59 -12.99
C VAL A 290 -2.00 9.41 -13.48
N SER A 291 -1.94 9.06 -14.75
CA SER A 291 -2.53 7.81 -15.24
C SER A 291 -1.76 6.60 -14.69
N ASP A 292 -2.37 5.45 -14.63
CA ASP A 292 -1.63 4.20 -14.54
C ASP A 292 -0.90 3.93 -15.87
N TRP A 293 -0.06 2.89 -15.92
CA TRP A 293 0.81 2.56 -17.05
C TRP A 293 0.00 2.41 -18.35
N SER A 294 0.24 3.33 -19.28
CA SER A 294 -0.45 3.40 -20.57
C SER A 294 -1.98 3.42 -20.48
N ALA A 295 -2.57 3.88 -19.37
CA ALA A 295 -4.02 3.85 -19.20
C ALA A 295 -4.76 4.86 -20.11
N VAL A 296 -4.12 5.95 -20.54
CA VAL A 296 -4.76 6.90 -21.47
C VAL A 296 -5.04 6.26 -22.83
N PRO A 297 -4.09 5.63 -23.55
CA PRO A 297 -4.43 4.97 -24.83
C PRO A 297 -5.36 3.75 -24.66
N GLN A 298 -5.43 3.12 -23.48
CA GLN A 298 -6.36 2.02 -23.22
C GLN A 298 -7.84 2.43 -23.24
N LEU A 299 -8.15 3.72 -23.19
CA LEU A 299 -9.51 4.23 -23.47
C LEU A 299 -10.03 3.78 -24.85
N ILE A 300 -9.12 3.49 -25.80
CA ILE A 300 -9.48 2.95 -27.12
C ILE A 300 -9.93 1.49 -26.98
N ASP A 301 -9.17 0.68 -26.22
CA ASP A 301 -9.48 -0.74 -25.99
C ASP A 301 -10.78 -0.88 -25.19
N GLN A 302 -11.07 0.08 -24.30
CA GLN A 302 -12.33 0.17 -23.56
C GLN A 302 -13.51 0.69 -24.40
N GLY A 303 -13.30 1.04 -25.68
CA GLY A 303 -14.32 1.55 -26.57
C GLY A 303 -14.82 2.97 -26.23
N HIS A 304 -14.06 3.70 -25.39
CA HIS A 304 -14.42 5.05 -24.94
C HIS A 304 -13.83 6.16 -25.81
N ALA A 305 -12.73 5.92 -26.51
CA ALA A 305 -12.10 6.83 -27.45
C ALA A 305 -11.88 6.16 -28.81
N ALA A 306 -12.01 6.91 -29.90
CA ALA A 306 -11.79 6.39 -31.25
C ALA A 306 -10.31 6.29 -31.61
N ASP A 307 -9.47 7.17 -31.08
CA ASP A 307 -8.03 7.23 -31.32
C ASP A 307 -7.28 7.90 -30.15
N ARG A 308 -5.95 7.93 -30.23
CA ARG A 308 -5.09 8.50 -29.18
C ARG A 308 -5.32 10.01 -28.95
N LYS A 309 -5.71 10.76 -29.98
CA LYS A 309 -6.02 12.18 -29.87
C LYS A 309 -7.31 12.39 -29.07
N GLU A 310 -8.33 11.59 -29.34
CA GLU A 310 -9.56 11.63 -28.55
C GLU A 310 -9.34 11.14 -27.12
N ALA A 311 -8.57 10.08 -26.93
CA ALA A 311 -8.16 9.60 -25.60
C ALA A 311 -7.47 10.70 -24.78
N ALA A 312 -6.51 11.42 -25.39
CA ALA A 312 -5.87 12.57 -24.74
C ALA A 312 -6.88 13.64 -24.34
N ARG A 313 -7.80 13.98 -25.22
CA ARG A 313 -8.84 14.99 -24.98
C ARG A 313 -9.78 14.59 -23.83
N LEU A 314 -10.25 13.36 -23.82
CA LEU A 314 -11.18 12.85 -22.81
C LEU A 314 -10.51 12.79 -21.43
N ALA A 315 -9.33 12.19 -21.36
CA ALA A 315 -8.59 12.04 -20.10
C ALA A 315 -8.23 13.41 -19.50
N PHE A 316 -7.68 14.31 -20.31
CA PHE A 316 -7.26 15.62 -19.81
C PHE A 316 -8.44 16.48 -19.36
N ASN A 317 -9.53 16.54 -20.12
CA ASN A 317 -10.73 17.28 -19.74
C ASN A 317 -11.44 16.66 -18.51
N ALA A 318 -11.23 15.37 -18.24
CA ALA A 318 -11.73 14.73 -17.03
C ALA A 318 -10.91 15.10 -15.78
N GLY A 319 -9.71 15.64 -15.96
CA GLY A 319 -8.85 16.09 -14.87
C GLY A 319 -7.65 15.21 -14.60
N LEU A 320 -7.19 14.43 -15.58
CA LEU A 320 -5.95 13.64 -15.52
C LEU A 320 -4.79 14.53 -15.98
N GLU A 321 -3.86 14.88 -15.09
CA GLU A 321 -2.79 15.83 -15.40
C GLU A 321 -1.59 15.20 -16.09
N MET A 322 -1.21 13.95 -15.74
CA MET A 322 0.02 13.36 -16.27
C MET A 322 -0.23 12.01 -16.96
N ASP A 323 0.28 11.86 -18.18
CA ASP A 323 0.20 10.65 -18.99
C ASP A 323 1.45 9.78 -18.74
N MET A 324 1.26 8.65 -18.06
CA MET A 324 2.31 7.67 -17.81
C MET A 324 2.46 6.74 -19.01
N MET A 325 3.55 6.87 -19.76
CA MET A 325 3.93 5.99 -20.88
C MET A 325 2.92 5.91 -22.04
N GLY A 326 1.83 6.68 -22.01
CA GLY A 326 0.77 6.60 -23.02
C GLY A 326 1.13 7.25 -24.35
N HIS A 327 2.01 8.27 -24.35
CA HIS A 327 2.37 9.08 -25.50
C HIS A 327 1.16 9.69 -26.22
N CYS A 328 0.12 10.03 -25.45
CA CYS A 328 -1.08 10.71 -25.96
C CYS A 328 -0.94 12.23 -25.80
N TYR A 329 -0.39 12.68 -24.66
CA TYR A 329 -0.27 14.11 -24.39
C TYR A 329 0.87 14.73 -25.20
N ASP A 330 2.05 14.15 -25.23
CA ASP A 330 3.21 14.66 -25.99
C ASP A 330 2.90 14.81 -27.49
N ARG A 331 2.08 13.93 -28.06
CA ARG A 331 1.77 13.90 -29.50
C ARG A 331 0.56 14.71 -29.91
N HIS A 332 -0.39 14.95 -29.01
CA HIS A 332 -1.69 15.49 -29.43
C HIS A 332 -2.15 16.75 -28.68
N MET A 333 -1.60 17.03 -27.48
CA MET A 333 -2.07 18.15 -26.65
C MET A 333 -1.94 19.51 -27.32
N ALA A 334 -0.77 19.82 -27.91
CA ALA A 334 -0.55 21.09 -28.58
C ALA A 334 -1.62 21.34 -29.66
N LYS A 335 -1.91 20.30 -30.48
CA LYS A 335 -2.94 20.35 -31.51
C LYS A 335 -4.34 20.53 -30.95
N LEU A 336 -4.67 19.86 -29.84
CA LEU A 336 -5.96 19.99 -29.17
C LEU A 336 -6.19 21.38 -28.58
N VAL A 337 -5.13 22.04 -28.12
CA VAL A 337 -5.17 23.43 -27.65
C VAL A 337 -5.39 24.38 -28.82
N GLU A 338 -4.63 24.22 -29.92
CA GLU A 338 -4.81 25.01 -31.14
C GLU A 338 -6.22 24.91 -31.71
N GLU A 339 -6.84 23.75 -31.67
CA GLU A 339 -8.21 23.49 -32.10
C GLU A 339 -9.27 23.97 -31.09
N GLY A 340 -8.88 24.51 -29.95
CA GLY A 340 -9.80 24.95 -28.89
C GLY A 340 -10.55 23.81 -28.19
N LYS A 341 -10.06 22.56 -28.31
CA LYS A 341 -10.66 21.37 -27.69
C LYS A 341 -10.22 21.18 -26.24
N ILE A 342 -9.09 21.80 -25.89
CA ILE A 342 -8.57 21.92 -24.52
C ILE A 342 -8.22 23.40 -24.33
N SER A 343 -8.63 23.99 -23.20
CA SER A 343 -8.32 25.39 -22.90
C SER A 343 -6.89 25.54 -22.38
N MET A 344 -6.22 26.64 -22.74
CA MET A 344 -4.89 26.98 -22.20
C MET A 344 -4.92 27.10 -20.67
N GLN A 345 -6.03 27.60 -20.10
CA GLN A 345 -6.19 27.70 -18.65
C GLN A 345 -6.13 26.34 -17.98
N LEU A 346 -6.76 25.31 -18.56
CA LEU A 346 -6.72 23.95 -18.02
C LEU A 346 -5.31 23.36 -18.08
N VAL A 347 -4.54 23.67 -19.16
CA VAL A 347 -3.13 23.28 -19.26
C VAL A 347 -2.28 23.98 -18.19
N ASP A 348 -2.50 25.29 -18.00
CA ASP A 348 -1.78 26.05 -16.98
C ASP A 348 -2.06 25.51 -15.57
N ASP A 349 -3.29 25.18 -15.26
CA ASP A 349 -3.69 24.63 -13.97
C ASP A 349 -3.09 23.24 -13.73
N ALA A 350 -3.05 22.39 -14.76
CA ALA A 350 -2.42 21.07 -14.70
C ALA A 350 -0.90 21.20 -14.44
N VAL A 351 -0.22 22.06 -15.18
CA VAL A 351 1.23 22.31 -15.01
C VAL A 351 1.54 22.89 -13.63
N LYS A 352 0.71 23.83 -13.12
CA LYS A 352 0.87 24.37 -11.77
C LYS A 352 0.83 23.27 -10.71
N ARG A 353 -0.05 22.29 -10.84
CA ARG A 353 -0.15 21.15 -9.92
C ARG A 353 1.13 20.31 -9.90
N VAL A 354 1.67 19.97 -11.08
CA VAL A 354 2.93 19.22 -11.21
C VAL A 354 4.11 20.02 -10.62
N LEU A 355 4.24 21.30 -11.00
CA LEU A 355 5.33 22.16 -10.51
C LEU A 355 5.26 22.38 -8.99
N ARG A 356 4.06 22.53 -8.41
CA ARG A 356 3.87 22.66 -6.97
C ARG A 356 4.49 21.49 -6.20
N ILE A 357 4.30 20.25 -6.67
CA ILE A 357 4.91 19.07 -6.04
C ILE A 357 6.43 19.10 -6.19
N LYS A 358 6.97 19.48 -7.36
CA LYS A 358 8.42 19.65 -7.55
C LYS A 358 9.03 20.70 -6.61
N PHE A 359 8.33 21.82 -6.38
CA PHE A 359 8.75 22.83 -5.42
C PHE A 359 8.68 22.34 -3.98
N ARG A 360 7.59 21.66 -3.59
CA ARG A 360 7.44 21.08 -2.24
C ARG A 360 8.49 20.02 -1.92
N LEU A 361 8.98 19.29 -2.93
CA LEU A 361 10.09 18.34 -2.82
C LEU A 361 11.47 19.02 -2.79
N GLY A 362 11.53 20.34 -2.93
CA GLY A 362 12.78 21.09 -2.96
C GLY A 362 13.66 20.86 -4.20
N LEU A 363 13.12 20.27 -5.30
CA LEU A 363 13.91 19.88 -6.46
C LEU A 363 14.52 21.06 -7.21
N PHE A 364 13.91 22.24 -7.15
CA PHE A 364 14.47 23.47 -7.76
C PHE A 364 15.68 24.01 -7.00
N ASP A 365 15.75 23.74 -5.72
CA ASP A 365 16.78 24.26 -4.83
C ASP A 365 17.89 23.20 -4.60
N ASN A 366 17.53 21.90 -4.61
CA ASN A 366 18.43 20.76 -4.47
C ASN A 366 18.07 19.66 -5.50
N PRO A 367 18.43 19.86 -6.79
CA PRO A 367 18.00 18.95 -7.85
C PRO A 367 18.72 17.59 -7.86
N TYR A 368 19.89 17.48 -7.25
CA TYR A 368 20.76 16.31 -7.37
C TYR A 368 20.71 15.42 -6.12
N THR A 369 20.83 14.11 -6.34
CA THR A 369 20.95 13.12 -5.26
C THR A 369 22.44 12.93 -4.93
N PRO A 370 22.84 13.05 -3.65
CA PRO A 370 24.20 12.73 -3.23
C PRO A 370 24.55 11.26 -3.53
N THR A 371 25.76 11.01 -4.01
CA THR A 371 26.27 9.65 -4.17
C THR A 371 26.63 9.05 -2.83
N SER A 372 26.28 7.80 -2.60
CA SER A 372 26.60 7.03 -1.40
C SER A 372 26.75 5.56 -1.73
N THR A 373 27.41 4.80 -0.88
CA THR A 373 27.54 3.35 -1.03
C THR A 373 26.27 2.62 -0.62
N GLU A 374 26.06 1.41 -1.11
CA GLU A 374 24.93 0.58 -0.71
C GLU A 374 24.91 0.34 0.82
N LYS A 375 26.06 0.13 1.45
CA LYS A 375 26.18 -0.07 2.91
C LYS A 375 25.75 1.14 3.73
N GLU A 376 25.80 2.34 3.16
CA GLU A 376 25.33 3.57 3.82
C GLU A 376 23.84 3.77 3.65
N ARG A 377 23.22 3.12 2.66
CA ARG A 377 21.82 3.30 2.31
C ARG A 377 20.92 2.19 2.82
N PHE A 378 21.34 0.91 2.67
CA PHE A 378 20.45 -0.25 2.69
C PHE A 378 20.71 -1.20 3.85
N LEU A 379 19.66 -1.91 4.26
CA LEU A 379 19.72 -2.99 5.23
C LEU A 379 20.41 -2.58 6.55
N LEU A 380 20.24 -1.32 6.93
CA LEU A 380 20.83 -0.82 8.16
C LEU A 380 20.26 -1.58 9.37
N PRO A 381 21.03 -1.73 10.47
CA PRO A 381 20.55 -2.46 11.64
C PRO A 381 19.18 -1.99 12.16
N GLN A 382 18.92 -0.69 12.13
CA GLN A 382 17.62 -0.12 12.51
C GLN A 382 16.53 -0.54 11.54
N SER A 383 16.80 -0.51 10.21
CA SER A 383 15.85 -0.90 9.17
C SER A 383 15.45 -2.37 9.32
N LEU A 384 16.43 -3.24 9.55
CA LEU A 384 16.22 -4.67 9.79
C LEU A 384 15.45 -4.95 11.10
N ALA A 385 15.70 -4.17 12.16
CA ALA A 385 14.97 -4.30 13.42
C ALA A 385 13.47 -3.93 13.26
N ILE A 386 13.17 -2.87 12.51
CA ILE A 386 11.79 -2.49 12.19
C ILE A 386 11.13 -3.58 11.34
N ALA A 387 11.84 -4.11 10.32
CA ALA A 387 11.32 -5.16 9.46
C ALA A 387 11.00 -6.44 10.24
N GLU A 388 11.92 -6.88 11.12
CA GLU A 388 11.72 -8.04 11.99
C GLU A 388 10.52 -7.84 12.93
N LYS A 389 10.47 -6.69 13.60
CA LYS A 389 9.38 -6.37 14.52
C LYS A 389 8.02 -6.33 13.84
N LEU A 390 7.94 -5.69 12.66
CA LEU A 390 6.71 -5.66 11.88
C LEU A 390 6.29 -7.07 11.45
N ALA A 391 7.23 -7.87 10.93
CA ALA A 391 6.94 -9.24 10.53
C ALA A 391 6.52 -10.16 11.71
N GLU A 392 7.07 -9.96 12.92
CA GLU A 392 6.59 -10.65 14.13
C GLU A 392 5.12 -10.32 14.43
N GLU A 393 4.72 -9.05 14.25
CA GLU A 393 3.37 -8.59 14.55
C GLU A 393 2.34 -8.93 13.46
N THR A 394 2.78 -9.29 12.25
CA THR A 394 1.88 -9.68 11.15
C THR A 394 1.46 -11.14 11.21
N ILE A 395 2.20 -12.00 11.91
CA ILE A 395 1.91 -13.43 11.97
C ILE A 395 0.60 -13.68 12.71
N VAL A 396 -0.31 -14.39 12.03
CA VAL A 396 -1.62 -14.76 12.59
C VAL A 396 -1.65 -16.26 12.93
N LEU A 397 -1.90 -16.58 14.19
CA LEU A 397 -2.16 -17.95 14.62
C LEU A 397 -3.62 -18.27 14.35
N LEU A 398 -3.92 -19.05 13.31
CA LEU A 398 -5.27 -19.38 12.87
C LEU A 398 -5.86 -20.58 13.66
N LYS A 399 -5.03 -21.55 14.04
CA LYS A 399 -5.45 -22.75 14.76
C LYS A 399 -4.35 -23.20 15.71
N ASN A 400 -4.70 -23.72 16.89
CA ASN A 400 -3.75 -24.33 17.84
C ASN A 400 -4.47 -25.30 18.78
N GLU A 401 -4.89 -26.45 18.23
CA GLU A 401 -5.53 -27.51 19.01
C GLU A 401 -4.51 -28.21 19.92
N ASN A 402 -4.99 -28.66 21.05
CA ASN A 402 -4.17 -29.36 22.07
C ASN A 402 -2.90 -28.59 22.51
N LYS A 403 -2.82 -27.29 22.20
CA LYS A 403 -1.65 -26.44 22.50
C LYS A 403 -0.36 -27.03 21.94
N VAL A 404 -0.41 -27.51 20.69
CA VAL A 404 0.77 -28.01 19.96
C VAL A 404 1.86 -26.94 19.86
N LEU A 405 1.45 -25.68 19.66
CA LEU A 405 2.33 -24.52 19.70
C LEU A 405 2.28 -23.85 21.10
N PRO A 406 3.42 -23.31 21.58
CA PRO A 406 4.75 -23.34 21.01
C PRO A 406 5.42 -24.72 21.12
N LEU A 407 6.33 -25.04 20.18
CA LEU A 407 7.01 -26.34 20.08
C LEU A 407 8.01 -26.60 21.22
N VAL A 408 8.53 -25.54 21.84
CA VAL A 408 9.46 -25.65 22.98
C VAL A 408 8.67 -25.50 24.27
N ASN A 409 8.44 -26.62 24.95
CA ASN A 409 7.65 -26.71 26.19
C ASN A 409 8.34 -27.45 27.34
N GLY A 410 9.67 -27.51 27.34
CA GLY A 410 10.49 -28.19 28.32
C GLY A 410 11.03 -29.57 27.87
N ASN A 411 10.44 -30.17 26.85
CA ASN A 411 10.95 -31.35 26.17
C ASN A 411 11.82 -30.94 24.97
N LYS A 412 12.64 -31.84 24.47
CA LYS A 412 13.47 -31.66 23.28
C LYS A 412 12.86 -32.46 22.13
N PRO A 413 11.84 -31.94 21.42
CA PRO A 413 11.12 -32.69 20.40
C PRO A 413 11.98 -32.90 19.15
N THR A 414 11.71 -33.98 18.43
CA THR A 414 12.16 -34.20 17.06
C THR A 414 11.08 -33.62 16.12
N ILE A 415 11.45 -32.68 15.26
CA ILE A 415 10.54 -31.96 14.35
C ILE A 415 10.92 -32.31 12.91
N ALA A 416 9.99 -32.90 12.16
CA ALA A 416 10.15 -33.13 10.72
C ALA A 416 9.71 -31.86 9.97
N VAL A 417 10.63 -31.20 9.27
CA VAL A 417 10.42 -29.93 8.56
C VAL A 417 10.39 -30.18 7.06
N MET A 418 9.29 -29.85 6.39
CA MET A 418 9.02 -30.19 5.00
C MET A 418 8.30 -29.05 4.27
N GLY A 419 8.34 -29.10 2.94
CA GLY A 419 7.57 -28.25 2.07
C GLY A 419 8.40 -27.25 1.24
N PRO A 420 7.83 -26.69 0.18
CA PRO A 420 8.54 -25.93 -0.84
C PRO A 420 9.14 -24.62 -0.32
N LEU A 421 8.62 -24.05 0.77
CA LEU A 421 9.09 -22.77 1.32
C LEU A 421 10.32 -22.87 2.22
N VAL A 422 10.70 -24.08 2.66
CA VAL A 422 11.76 -24.27 3.67
C VAL A 422 13.09 -23.63 3.26
N GLN A 423 13.46 -23.72 1.97
CA GLN A 423 14.71 -23.17 1.44
C GLN A 423 14.52 -22.09 0.36
N ASN A 424 13.30 -21.82 -0.09
CA ASN A 424 13.00 -20.87 -1.16
C ASN A 424 12.78 -19.45 -0.61
N SER A 425 13.87 -18.80 -0.18
CA SER A 425 13.81 -17.46 0.38
C SER A 425 13.27 -16.39 -0.57
N ALA A 426 13.48 -16.55 -1.88
CA ALA A 426 12.98 -15.62 -2.89
C ALA A 426 11.45 -15.46 -2.87
N GLU A 427 10.72 -16.52 -2.52
CA GLU A 427 9.25 -16.48 -2.47
C GLU A 427 8.71 -15.70 -1.27
N LEU A 428 9.53 -15.52 -0.24
CA LEU A 428 9.19 -14.76 0.96
C LEU A 428 9.24 -13.23 0.76
N LEU A 429 9.80 -12.75 -0.36
CA LEU A 429 9.80 -11.33 -0.69
C LEU A 429 8.41 -10.79 -1.01
N GLY A 430 7.52 -11.61 -1.59
CA GLY A 430 6.23 -11.14 -2.10
C GLY A 430 6.32 -10.50 -3.48
N SER A 431 5.18 -9.98 -3.97
CA SER A 431 5.11 -9.18 -5.19
C SER A 431 5.52 -7.73 -4.92
N TRP A 432 5.90 -6.98 -5.95
CA TRP A 432 6.29 -5.56 -5.84
C TRP A 432 7.38 -5.29 -4.78
N TYR A 433 8.41 -6.14 -4.73
CA TYR A 433 9.51 -6.09 -3.76
C TYR A 433 10.63 -5.09 -4.11
N GLY A 434 10.33 -4.05 -4.89
CA GLY A 434 11.26 -2.97 -5.21
C GLY A 434 12.61 -3.49 -5.71
N HIS A 435 13.69 -3.04 -5.09
CA HIS A 435 15.06 -3.51 -5.31
C HIS A 435 15.51 -4.58 -4.31
N GLY A 436 14.58 -5.33 -3.71
CA GLY A 436 14.88 -6.43 -2.78
C GLY A 436 15.58 -7.61 -3.47
N HIS A 437 16.57 -8.20 -2.81
CA HIS A 437 17.29 -9.34 -3.32
C HIS A 437 17.01 -10.61 -2.50
N ALA A 438 16.92 -11.75 -3.15
CA ALA A 438 16.62 -13.03 -2.51
C ALA A 438 17.71 -13.44 -1.46
N GLU A 439 18.95 -13.04 -1.71
CA GLU A 439 20.08 -13.26 -0.80
C GLU A 439 20.02 -12.49 0.52
N ASP A 440 19.24 -11.40 0.56
CA ASP A 440 19.01 -10.62 1.78
C ASP A 440 17.98 -11.28 2.70
N VAL A 441 17.17 -12.21 2.18
CA VAL A 441 16.11 -12.88 2.92
C VAL A 441 16.64 -14.06 3.70
N LEU A 442 16.38 -14.10 5.01
CA LEU A 442 16.77 -15.23 5.85
C LEU A 442 15.88 -16.46 5.55
N PRO A 443 16.42 -17.57 4.97
CA PRO A 443 15.63 -18.77 4.71
C PRO A 443 15.02 -19.36 6.00
N ILE A 444 13.81 -19.93 5.89
CA ILE A 444 13.12 -20.58 7.02
C ILE A 444 14.04 -21.64 7.66
N LYS A 445 14.72 -22.46 6.86
CA LYS A 445 15.66 -23.47 7.39
C LYS A 445 16.71 -22.86 8.29
N LYS A 446 17.41 -21.81 7.84
CA LYS A 446 18.48 -21.17 8.64
C LYS A 446 17.93 -20.54 9.93
N ALA A 447 16.75 -19.95 9.85
CA ALA A 447 16.10 -19.35 11.02
C ALA A 447 15.71 -20.41 12.05
N LEU A 448 15.15 -21.54 11.61
CA LEU A 448 14.81 -22.66 12.49
C LEU A 448 16.07 -23.29 13.11
N ASP A 449 17.13 -23.56 12.32
CA ASP A 449 18.39 -24.12 12.81
C ASP A 449 18.98 -23.24 13.95
N ALA A 450 18.95 -21.92 13.78
CA ALA A 450 19.44 -20.96 14.78
C ALA A 450 18.56 -20.93 16.04
N GLU A 451 17.24 -20.81 15.87
CA GLU A 451 16.29 -20.65 16.99
C GLU A 451 16.16 -21.92 17.84
N PHE A 452 16.19 -23.11 17.20
CA PHE A 452 15.99 -24.39 17.84
C PHE A 452 17.32 -25.11 18.27
N ALA A 453 18.46 -24.46 18.04
CA ALA A 453 19.76 -25.00 18.46
C ALA A 453 19.75 -25.40 19.93
N GLY A 454 20.00 -26.69 20.21
CA GLY A 454 19.95 -27.24 21.57
C GLY A 454 18.55 -27.42 22.18
N LYS A 455 17.47 -26.93 21.54
CA LYS A 455 16.09 -26.99 22.02
C LYS A 455 15.26 -28.09 21.35
N ALA A 456 15.58 -28.47 20.11
CA ALA A 456 14.92 -29.53 19.35
C ALA A 456 15.90 -30.21 18.40
N GLU A 457 15.50 -31.37 17.88
CA GLU A 457 16.15 -32.03 16.75
C GLU A 457 15.32 -31.74 15.49
N LEU A 458 15.95 -31.19 14.42
CA LEU A 458 15.27 -30.85 13.17
C LEU A 458 15.70 -31.85 12.07
N ILE A 459 14.73 -32.54 11.49
CA ILE A 459 14.93 -33.44 10.37
C ILE A 459 14.26 -32.85 9.13
N TYR A 460 15.03 -32.64 8.07
CA TYR A 460 14.55 -31.98 6.85
C TYR A 460 14.35 -32.97 5.71
N THR A 461 13.26 -32.79 4.98
CA THR A 461 13.03 -33.40 3.65
C THR A 461 12.20 -32.46 2.78
N GLU A 462 12.30 -32.54 1.48
CA GLU A 462 11.59 -31.63 0.57
C GLU A 462 10.07 -31.87 0.57
N GLY A 463 9.68 -33.14 0.44
CA GLY A 463 8.27 -33.58 0.42
C GLY A 463 7.56 -33.33 -0.90
N CYS A 464 7.19 -32.10 -1.19
CA CYS A 464 6.51 -31.71 -2.42
C CYS A 464 6.99 -30.37 -2.98
N GLY A 465 6.69 -30.10 -4.26
CA GLY A 465 6.87 -28.79 -4.88
C GLY A 465 5.72 -27.82 -4.57
N PHE A 466 5.80 -26.62 -5.14
CA PHE A 466 4.69 -25.64 -5.06
C PHE A 466 3.47 -26.08 -5.86
N ASP A 467 3.68 -26.62 -7.04
CA ASP A 467 2.67 -27.03 -8.03
C ASP A 467 3.14 -28.27 -8.78
N GLY A 468 2.32 -28.76 -9.72
CA GLY A 468 2.58 -29.98 -10.47
C GLY A 468 1.91 -31.20 -9.84
N ASN A 469 2.42 -32.39 -10.15
CA ASN A 469 1.85 -33.68 -9.75
C ASN A 469 2.93 -34.72 -9.34
N ASP A 470 4.14 -34.28 -9.01
CA ASP A 470 5.23 -35.17 -8.60
C ASP A 470 5.10 -35.60 -7.15
N THR A 471 4.62 -36.82 -6.94
CA THR A 471 4.48 -37.46 -5.62
C THR A 471 5.63 -38.38 -5.25
N SER A 472 6.69 -38.41 -6.05
CA SER A 472 7.82 -39.37 -5.89
C SER A 472 8.49 -39.34 -4.52
N LYS A 473 8.46 -38.17 -3.84
CA LYS A 473 9.07 -37.96 -2.52
C LYS A 473 8.11 -38.18 -1.34
N PHE A 474 6.84 -38.46 -1.56
CA PHE A 474 5.84 -38.62 -0.50
C PHE A 474 6.17 -39.74 0.47
N SER A 475 6.58 -40.92 -0.06
CA SER A 475 6.92 -42.08 0.77
C SER A 475 8.15 -41.83 1.67
N GLU A 476 9.16 -41.13 1.14
CA GLU A 476 10.35 -40.74 1.91
C GLU A 476 9.95 -39.76 3.03
N ALA A 477 9.15 -38.74 2.67
CA ALA A 477 8.67 -37.75 3.63
C ALA A 477 7.82 -38.38 4.75
N LEU A 478 6.94 -39.34 4.40
CA LEU A 478 6.15 -40.08 5.38
C LEU A 478 7.05 -40.90 6.34
N ALA A 479 8.11 -41.54 5.82
CA ALA A 479 9.04 -42.27 6.67
C ALA A 479 9.83 -41.37 7.62
N VAL A 480 10.13 -40.13 7.22
CA VAL A 480 10.72 -39.09 8.10
C VAL A 480 9.68 -38.61 9.12
N ALA A 481 8.44 -38.32 8.70
CA ALA A 481 7.35 -37.89 9.56
C ALA A 481 7.05 -38.88 10.70
N GLN A 482 7.09 -40.18 10.41
CA GLN A 482 6.88 -41.25 11.42
C GLN A 482 7.89 -41.25 12.55
N LYS A 483 9.12 -40.77 12.30
CA LYS A 483 10.22 -40.70 13.29
C LYS A 483 10.14 -39.43 14.15
N ALA A 484 9.36 -38.45 13.77
CA ALA A 484 9.24 -37.18 14.46
C ALA A 484 8.17 -37.20 15.54
N ASP A 485 8.24 -36.24 16.46
CA ASP A 485 7.17 -35.96 17.44
C ASP A 485 6.14 -34.99 16.84
N VAL A 486 6.57 -34.09 15.96
CA VAL A 486 5.72 -33.08 15.27
C VAL A 486 6.17 -32.93 13.81
N ILE A 487 5.21 -32.72 12.93
CA ILE A 487 5.43 -32.44 11.51
C ILE A 487 5.19 -30.94 11.29
N LEU A 488 6.19 -30.24 10.76
CA LEU A 488 6.11 -28.83 10.37
C LEU A 488 6.09 -28.73 8.85
N LEU A 489 4.98 -28.29 8.29
CA LEU A 489 4.75 -28.16 6.84
C LEU A 489 4.78 -26.67 6.45
N CYS A 490 5.77 -26.27 5.63
CA CYS A 490 5.93 -24.89 5.15
C CYS A 490 5.41 -24.81 3.70
N MET A 491 4.16 -24.40 3.55
CA MET A 491 3.37 -24.41 2.32
C MET A 491 2.93 -23.01 1.91
N GLY A 492 2.35 -22.86 0.71
CA GLY A 492 1.78 -21.59 0.27
C GLY A 492 1.99 -21.33 -1.21
N GLU A 493 2.15 -20.05 -1.54
CA GLU A 493 2.20 -19.56 -2.91
C GLU A 493 3.60 -19.08 -3.33
N LYS A 494 3.88 -19.15 -4.65
CA LYS A 494 5.01 -18.42 -5.25
C LYS A 494 4.71 -16.91 -5.23
N LYS A 495 5.72 -16.07 -5.02
CA LYS A 495 5.55 -14.60 -5.01
C LYS A 495 4.86 -14.03 -6.26
N LYS A 496 5.08 -14.65 -7.42
CA LYS A 496 4.47 -14.24 -8.69
C LYS A 496 3.01 -14.66 -8.86
N TRP A 497 2.42 -15.36 -7.89
CA TRP A 497 1.01 -15.75 -7.93
C TRP A 497 0.09 -14.70 -7.29
N SER A 498 0.65 -13.66 -6.71
CA SER A 498 -0.05 -12.46 -6.26
C SER A 498 0.61 -11.21 -6.84
N GLY A 499 -0.03 -10.05 -6.70
CA GLY A 499 0.33 -8.79 -7.33
C GLY A 499 -0.39 -8.57 -8.66
N GLU A 500 0.12 -7.64 -9.45
CA GLU A 500 -0.48 -7.23 -10.73
C GLU A 500 -0.46 -8.37 -11.75
N ASN A 501 -1.55 -8.48 -12.51
CA ASN A 501 -1.78 -9.53 -13.51
C ASN A 501 -1.61 -10.97 -12.99
N ALA A 502 -1.89 -11.18 -11.70
CA ALA A 502 -1.75 -12.46 -11.02
C ALA A 502 -3.08 -12.95 -10.40
N SER A 503 -4.19 -12.73 -11.10
CA SER A 503 -5.50 -13.23 -10.71
C SER A 503 -5.57 -14.76 -10.75
N ARG A 504 -6.27 -15.36 -9.78
CA ARG A 504 -6.47 -16.81 -9.72
C ARG A 504 -7.94 -17.13 -9.62
N SER A 505 -8.41 -18.05 -10.46
CA SER A 505 -9.80 -18.54 -10.42
C SER A 505 -10.06 -19.47 -9.25
N ILE A 506 -9.02 -20.09 -8.69
CA ILE A 506 -9.07 -21.01 -7.56
C ILE A 506 -8.02 -20.54 -6.55
N ILE A 507 -8.45 -20.30 -5.30
CA ILE A 507 -7.59 -19.79 -4.22
C ILE A 507 -7.34 -20.82 -3.11
N GLU A 508 -7.69 -22.06 -3.32
CA GLU A 508 -7.24 -23.18 -2.50
C GLU A 508 -5.73 -23.42 -2.70
N LEU A 509 -5.10 -24.11 -1.77
CA LEU A 509 -3.74 -24.58 -1.97
C LEU A 509 -3.65 -25.43 -3.26
N PRO A 510 -2.53 -25.40 -3.98
CA PRO A 510 -2.30 -26.33 -5.09
C PRO A 510 -2.54 -27.78 -4.69
N THR A 511 -3.18 -28.55 -5.55
CA THR A 511 -3.58 -29.92 -5.28
C THR A 511 -2.46 -30.79 -4.72
N ILE A 512 -1.24 -30.64 -5.25
CA ILE A 512 -0.06 -31.40 -4.75
C ILE A 512 0.26 -31.10 -3.29
N GLN A 513 0.05 -29.88 -2.82
CA GLN A 513 0.25 -29.50 -1.42
C GLN A 513 -0.88 -30.06 -0.54
N GLU A 514 -2.16 -30.00 -1.01
CA GLU A 514 -3.29 -30.60 -0.30
C GLU A 514 -3.12 -32.14 -0.13
N GLU A 515 -2.71 -32.82 -1.22
CA GLU A 515 -2.44 -34.25 -1.22
C GLU A 515 -1.27 -34.61 -0.31
N PHE A 516 -0.22 -33.80 -0.29
CA PHE A 516 0.92 -34.02 0.58
C PHE A 516 0.55 -33.88 2.07
N ILE A 517 -0.24 -32.86 2.43
CA ILE A 517 -0.76 -32.71 3.80
C ILE A 517 -1.58 -33.94 4.20
N ALA A 518 -2.45 -34.40 3.32
CA ALA A 518 -3.26 -35.62 3.55
C ALA A 518 -2.39 -36.88 3.70
N GLU A 519 -1.30 -37.02 2.95
CA GLU A 519 -0.35 -38.13 3.07
C GLU A 519 0.38 -38.07 4.42
N MET A 520 0.82 -36.88 4.85
CA MET A 520 1.52 -36.72 6.14
C MET A 520 0.61 -37.05 7.34
N LYS A 521 -0.71 -36.89 7.22
CA LYS A 521 -1.66 -37.28 8.28
C LYS A 521 -1.59 -38.79 8.62
N LYS A 522 -1.14 -39.63 7.68
CA LYS A 522 -0.95 -41.08 7.89
C LYS A 522 0.15 -41.39 8.92
N ALA A 523 1.06 -40.46 9.19
CA ALA A 523 2.07 -40.62 10.25
C ALA A 523 1.45 -40.59 11.67
N SER A 524 0.19 -40.18 11.82
CA SER A 524 -0.52 -40.05 13.11
C SER A 524 0.23 -39.17 14.13
N LYS A 525 0.91 -38.12 13.64
CA LYS A 525 1.62 -37.12 14.43
C LYS A 525 0.92 -35.76 14.31
N PRO A 526 1.05 -34.88 15.31
CA PRO A 526 0.57 -33.51 15.18
C PRO A 526 1.17 -32.80 13.96
N ILE A 527 0.34 -32.11 13.21
CA ILE A 527 0.74 -31.32 12.03
C ILE A 527 0.59 -29.84 12.31
N VAL A 528 1.68 -29.10 12.17
CA VAL A 528 1.72 -27.64 12.15
C VAL A 528 1.87 -27.18 10.71
N LEU A 529 0.86 -26.54 10.17
CA LEU A 529 0.86 -25.95 8.83
C LEU A 529 1.27 -24.48 8.92
N VAL A 530 2.32 -24.12 8.22
CA VAL A 530 2.77 -22.73 8.03
C VAL A 530 2.44 -22.33 6.61
N LEU A 531 1.80 -21.19 6.45
CA LEU A 531 1.39 -20.63 5.18
C LEU A 531 2.13 -19.32 4.89
N ALA A 532 2.70 -19.20 3.68
CA ALA A 532 3.19 -17.93 3.16
C ALA A 532 2.58 -17.69 1.77
N ASN A 533 1.75 -16.66 1.68
CA ASN A 533 0.94 -16.36 0.50
C ASN A 533 0.55 -14.87 0.45
N GLY A 534 0.06 -14.43 -0.71
CA GLY A 534 -0.32 -13.05 -0.94
C GLY A 534 -1.82 -12.79 -0.97
N ARG A 535 -2.65 -13.75 -0.52
CA ARG A 535 -4.12 -13.67 -0.53
C ARG A 535 -4.73 -14.55 0.56
N PRO A 536 -6.00 -14.34 0.98
CA PRO A 536 -6.69 -15.33 1.81
C PRO A 536 -6.91 -16.62 1.01
N LEU A 537 -6.61 -17.77 1.61
CA LEU A 537 -6.76 -19.08 0.96
C LEU A 537 -8.01 -19.81 1.43
N GLY A 538 -8.60 -20.64 0.55
CA GLY A 538 -9.63 -21.62 0.87
C GLY A 538 -9.00 -22.87 1.50
N LEU A 539 -9.13 -23.05 2.81
CA LEU A 539 -8.41 -24.10 3.55
C LEU A 539 -9.29 -25.23 4.05
N SER A 540 -10.58 -25.31 3.68
CA SER A 540 -11.53 -26.27 4.26
C SER A 540 -11.14 -27.73 4.12
N LYS A 541 -10.33 -28.10 3.11
CA LYS A 541 -9.86 -29.48 2.93
C LYS A 541 -8.70 -29.82 3.85
N VAL A 542 -7.81 -28.86 4.14
CA VAL A 542 -6.58 -29.10 4.90
C VAL A 542 -6.69 -28.70 6.37
N GLU A 543 -7.54 -27.75 6.70
CA GLU A 543 -7.75 -27.27 8.06
C GLU A 543 -8.08 -28.40 9.05
N PRO A 544 -8.98 -29.37 8.74
CA PRO A 544 -9.27 -30.48 9.67
C PRO A 544 -8.12 -31.47 9.85
N LEU A 545 -7.12 -31.47 8.94
CA LEU A 545 -5.98 -32.34 9.00
C LEU A 545 -4.85 -31.82 9.87
N CYS A 546 -4.86 -30.51 10.15
CA CYS A 546 -3.80 -29.81 10.88
C CYS A 546 -4.18 -29.52 12.32
N ASP A 547 -3.26 -29.70 13.25
CA ASP A 547 -3.46 -29.41 14.68
C ASP A 547 -3.15 -27.93 15.00
N ALA A 548 -2.27 -27.30 14.22
CA ALA A 548 -2.03 -25.86 14.26
C ALA A 548 -1.84 -25.29 12.85
N ILE A 549 -2.25 -24.02 12.65
CA ILE A 549 -2.09 -23.29 11.39
C ILE A 549 -1.57 -21.90 11.71
N VAL A 550 -0.48 -21.51 11.05
CA VAL A 550 0.19 -20.21 11.18
C VAL A 550 0.21 -19.55 9.81
N GLU A 551 -0.42 -18.40 9.68
CA GLU A 551 -0.34 -17.54 8.50
C GLU A 551 0.77 -16.51 8.72
N MET A 552 1.86 -16.59 7.94
CA MET A 552 2.99 -15.66 8.06
C MET A 552 3.03 -14.63 6.94
N TRP A 553 2.11 -14.72 5.96
CA TRP A 553 2.11 -13.92 4.75
C TRP A 553 3.46 -14.03 4.02
N GLN A 554 3.83 -13.00 3.26
CA GLN A 554 5.18 -12.88 2.68
C GLN A 554 5.93 -11.81 3.48
N PRO A 555 6.89 -12.22 4.35
CA PRO A 555 7.44 -11.36 5.40
C PRO A 555 8.56 -10.41 4.96
N GLY A 556 9.03 -10.51 3.70
CA GLY A 556 10.17 -9.73 3.22
C GLY A 556 11.51 -10.23 3.76
N VAL A 557 12.48 -9.31 3.97
CA VAL A 557 13.86 -9.64 4.36
C VAL A 557 14.00 -10.37 5.71
N PRO A 558 13.13 -10.19 6.73
CA PRO A 558 13.24 -10.99 7.96
C PRO A 558 13.06 -12.49 7.72
N GLY A 559 12.41 -12.88 6.64
CA GLY A 559 12.24 -14.25 6.19
C GLY A 559 11.68 -15.16 7.27
N GLY A 560 12.40 -16.26 7.57
CA GLY A 560 11.96 -17.25 8.55
C GLY A 560 12.16 -16.86 10.02
N LYS A 561 12.84 -15.75 10.35
CA LYS A 561 13.19 -15.41 11.74
C LYS A 561 11.97 -15.12 12.62
N PRO A 562 10.98 -14.32 12.19
CA PRO A 562 9.76 -14.10 12.96
C PRO A 562 8.97 -15.39 13.18
N LEU A 563 8.86 -16.23 12.16
CA LEU A 563 8.22 -17.54 12.24
C LEU A 563 8.91 -18.44 13.29
N ALA A 564 10.23 -18.56 13.23
CA ALA A 564 10.99 -19.36 14.18
C ALA A 564 10.74 -18.89 15.63
N GLY A 565 10.68 -17.58 15.85
CA GLY A 565 10.34 -16.99 17.14
C GLY A 565 8.93 -17.35 17.63
N VAL A 566 7.94 -17.35 16.74
CA VAL A 566 6.57 -17.79 17.06
C VAL A 566 6.56 -19.29 17.37
N LEU A 567 7.14 -20.12 16.52
CA LEU A 567 7.15 -21.59 16.71
C LEU A 567 7.85 -22.02 18.00
N SER A 568 8.93 -21.33 18.40
CA SER A 568 9.65 -21.62 19.66
C SER A 568 8.93 -21.08 20.90
N GLY A 569 8.05 -20.10 20.73
CA GLY A 569 7.39 -19.36 21.81
C GLY A 569 8.20 -18.18 22.35
N ARG A 570 9.30 -17.78 21.69
CA ARG A 570 10.00 -16.52 21.98
C ARG A 570 9.09 -15.33 21.67
N VAL A 571 8.33 -15.43 20.60
CA VAL A 571 7.32 -14.45 20.20
C VAL A 571 5.93 -15.01 20.48
N ASN A 572 5.09 -14.25 21.18
CA ASN A 572 3.67 -14.56 21.31
C ASN A 572 2.92 -13.94 20.11
N PRO A 573 2.25 -14.73 19.24
CA PRO A 573 1.55 -14.20 18.09
C PRO A 573 0.47 -13.20 18.52
N SER A 574 0.38 -12.09 17.81
CA SER A 574 -0.56 -11.00 18.09
C SER A 574 -1.29 -10.48 16.84
N GLY A 575 -0.94 -10.99 15.66
CA GLY A 575 -1.61 -10.64 14.42
C GLY A 575 -3.08 -11.05 14.42
N LYS A 576 -3.92 -10.22 13.77
CA LYS A 576 -5.33 -10.51 13.52
C LYS A 576 -5.63 -10.28 12.05
N LEU A 577 -6.48 -11.10 11.44
CA LEU A 577 -6.79 -11.00 10.01
C LEU A 577 -7.40 -9.64 9.65
N SER A 578 -6.86 -9.02 8.61
CA SER A 578 -7.42 -7.81 7.96
C SER A 578 -8.32 -8.13 6.77
N ILE A 579 -8.47 -9.42 6.47
CA ILE A 579 -9.31 -9.94 5.40
C ILE A 579 -9.89 -11.29 5.81
N THR A 580 -11.14 -11.52 5.44
CA THR A 580 -11.88 -12.77 5.69
C THR A 580 -11.29 -13.93 4.88
N PHE A 581 -11.07 -15.09 5.51
CA PHE A 581 -10.70 -16.33 4.83
C PHE A 581 -11.95 -17.11 4.46
N PRO A 582 -12.25 -17.33 3.18
CA PRO A 582 -13.40 -18.11 2.75
C PRO A 582 -13.20 -19.61 3.03
N ARG A 583 -14.28 -20.36 3.03
CA ARG A 583 -14.19 -21.84 3.06
C ARG A 583 -13.75 -22.41 1.73
N SER A 584 -14.20 -21.79 0.64
CA SER A 584 -13.84 -22.16 -0.74
C SER A 584 -13.95 -20.95 -1.64
N THR A 585 -13.34 -21.04 -2.82
CA THR A 585 -13.43 -20.00 -3.87
C THR A 585 -14.89 -19.65 -4.21
N GLY A 586 -15.81 -20.63 -4.21
CA GLY A 586 -17.22 -20.41 -4.54
C GLY A 586 -17.99 -19.54 -3.55
N GLN A 587 -17.41 -19.27 -2.36
CA GLN A 587 -18.04 -18.41 -1.34
C GLN A 587 -17.78 -16.92 -1.58
N ILE A 588 -16.82 -16.57 -2.44
CA ILE A 588 -16.41 -15.17 -2.71
C ILE A 588 -17.48 -14.46 -3.57
N PRO A 589 -17.82 -13.19 -3.25
CA PRO A 589 -17.25 -12.35 -2.20
C PRO A 589 -17.85 -12.62 -0.81
N ILE A 590 -16.98 -12.74 0.19
CA ILE A 590 -17.37 -12.81 1.60
C ILE A 590 -16.50 -11.87 2.43
N TYR A 591 -17.11 -11.00 3.22
CA TYR A 591 -16.45 -10.01 4.06
C TYR A 591 -17.32 -9.66 5.27
N TYR A 592 -16.75 -9.14 6.35
CA TYR A 592 -17.40 -8.99 7.64
C TYR A 592 -18.55 -7.96 7.65
N ASN A 593 -18.45 -6.88 6.87
CA ASN A 593 -19.41 -5.77 6.86
C ASN A 593 -20.45 -5.88 5.73
N GLN A 594 -20.93 -7.09 5.44
CA GLN A 594 -22.02 -7.30 4.50
C GLN A 594 -23.29 -6.58 4.96
N ARG A 595 -24.11 -6.16 4.00
CA ARG A 595 -25.42 -5.57 4.29
C ARG A 595 -26.37 -6.62 4.85
N LYS A 596 -27.35 -6.18 5.65
CA LYS A 596 -28.39 -7.02 6.19
C LYS A 596 -29.22 -7.65 5.07
N THR A 597 -29.57 -8.92 5.23
CA THR A 597 -30.35 -9.67 4.25
C THR A 597 -31.80 -9.80 4.67
N ALA A 598 -32.71 -9.98 3.70
CA ALA A 598 -34.15 -10.09 3.96
C ALA A 598 -34.53 -11.33 4.77
N ARG A 599 -33.77 -12.44 4.61
CA ARG A 599 -34.05 -13.72 5.28
C ARG A 599 -32.75 -14.33 5.85
N PRO A 600 -32.21 -13.80 6.95
CA PRO A 600 -30.89 -14.20 7.46
C PRO A 600 -30.82 -15.68 7.87
N GLN A 601 -31.98 -16.31 8.17
CA GLN A 601 -32.04 -17.72 8.56
C GLN A 601 -32.14 -18.70 7.37
N SER A 602 -32.42 -18.20 6.14
CA SER A 602 -32.76 -19.04 4.99
C SER A 602 -31.78 -18.93 3.81
N GLY A 603 -31.02 -17.84 3.68
CA GLY A 603 -30.10 -17.60 2.56
C GLY A 603 -28.76 -18.32 2.74
N LYS A 604 -28.74 -19.65 2.67
CA LYS A 604 -27.56 -20.48 2.91
C LYS A 604 -27.16 -21.25 1.67
N TYR A 605 -25.87 -21.55 1.55
CA TYR A 605 -25.40 -22.56 0.61
C TYR A 605 -25.94 -23.94 1.00
N GLN A 606 -26.11 -24.83 0.02
CA GLN A 606 -26.60 -26.18 0.24
C GLN A 606 -25.50 -27.14 0.71
N ASP A 607 -24.27 -26.86 0.35
CA ASP A 607 -23.11 -27.74 0.47
C ASP A 607 -22.07 -27.30 1.51
N ILE A 608 -22.03 -26.00 1.86
CA ILE A 608 -21.09 -25.46 2.85
C ILE A 608 -21.81 -24.49 3.80
N PRO A 609 -21.28 -24.26 5.03
CA PRO A 609 -21.76 -23.20 5.90
C PRO A 609 -21.61 -21.82 5.24
N SER A 610 -22.56 -20.92 5.47
CA SER A 610 -22.50 -19.54 4.96
C SER A 610 -21.49 -18.67 5.70
N SER A 611 -21.05 -19.09 6.91
CA SER A 611 -19.96 -18.41 7.63
C SER A 611 -18.61 -18.65 6.95
N PRO A 612 -17.67 -17.70 7.02
CA PRO A 612 -16.32 -17.94 6.53
C PRO A 612 -15.60 -19.02 7.33
N LEU A 613 -14.42 -19.41 6.90
CA LEU A 613 -13.55 -20.29 7.68
C LEU A 613 -12.93 -19.52 8.84
N TYR A 614 -12.36 -18.34 8.57
CA TYR A 614 -11.87 -17.40 9.60
C TYR A 614 -12.36 -15.99 9.28
N GLU A 615 -12.89 -15.33 10.31
CA GLU A 615 -13.49 -14.00 10.17
C GLU A 615 -12.40 -12.88 10.19
N PHE A 616 -12.73 -11.74 9.65
CA PHE A 616 -11.99 -10.49 9.85
C PHE A 616 -11.77 -10.21 11.34
N GLY A 617 -10.56 -9.83 11.73
CA GLY A 617 -10.18 -9.61 13.13
C GLY A 617 -9.83 -10.88 13.91
N TYR A 618 -9.91 -12.07 13.28
CA TYR A 618 -9.57 -13.34 13.93
C TYR A 618 -8.05 -13.53 14.06
N GLY A 619 -7.63 -14.13 15.15
CA GLY A 619 -6.27 -14.56 15.43
C GLY A 619 -6.11 -14.96 16.88
N LEU A 620 -5.37 -16.05 17.15
CA LEU A 620 -5.12 -16.62 18.47
C LEU A 620 -3.82 -16.05 19.08
N SER A 621 -3.67 -16.29 20.38
CA SER A 621 -2.48 -15.95 21.16
C SER A 621 -2.08 -17.15 22.05
N TYR A 622 -0.84 -17.21 22.48
CA TYR A 622 -0.37 -18.20 23.49
C TYR A 622 -0.80 -17.84 24.90
N THR A 623 -1.40 -16.66 25.09
CA THR A 623 -2.04 -16.27 26.36
C THR A 623 -3.55 -16.15 26.18
N THR A 624 -4.26 -15.95 27.28
CA THR A 624 -5.73 -15.80 27.26
C THR A 624 -6.11 -14.43 27.78
N PHE A 625 -6.97 -13.73 27.04
CA PHE A 625 -7.51 -12.44 27.43
C PHE A 625 -8.97 -12.59 27.85
N ASN A 626 -9.28 -12.09 29.03
CA ASN A 626 -10.64 -12.01 29.54
C ASN A 626 -11.18 -10.60 29.36
N TYR A 627 -12.27 -10.46 28.61
CA TYR A 627 -12.92 -9.19 28.34
C TYR A 627 -14.00 -8.95 29.42
N GLY A 628 -13.87 -7.86 30.16
CA GLY A 628 -14.92 -7.37 31.04
C GLY A 628 -16.08 -6.78 30.23
N ASN A 629 -17.08 -6.23 30.93
CA ASN A 629 -18.23 -5.62 30.26
C ASN A 629 -17.87 -4.28 29.63
N ILE A 630 -18.49 -3.97 28.49
CA ILE A 630 -18.44 -2.63 27.90
C ILE A 630 -19.11 -1.65 28.87
N ASN A 631 -18.38 -0.63 29.31
CA ASN A 631 -18.90 0.47 30.14
C ASN A 631 -19.58 1.51 29.24
N LEU A 632 -20.88 1.67 29.40
CA LEU A 632 -21.71 2.68 28.73
C LEU A 632 -22.11 3.74 29.77
N PRO A 633 -21.47 4.92 29.79
CA PRO A 633 -21.74 5.94 30.82
C PRO A 633 -23.09 6.65 30.63
N LYS A 634 -23.61 6.66 29.40
CA LYS A 634 -24.91 7.24 29.05
C LYS A 634 -25.63 6.38 28.00
N GLU A 635 -26.90 6.11 28.22
CA GLU A 635 -27.74 5.40 27.25
C GLU A 635 -28.32 6.30 26.15
N THR A 636 -28.27 7.60 26.33
CA THR A 636 -28.78 8.59 25.35
C THR A 636 -27.81 9.76 25.25
N ILE A 637 -27.48 10.13 24.02
CA ILE A 637 -26.63 11.27 23.69
C ILE A 637 -27.30 12.16 22.64
N ARG A 638 -26.87 13.43 22.57
CA ARG A 638 -27.28 14.36 21.53
C ARG A 638 -26.34 14.29 20.33
N ARG A 639 -26.79 14.77 19.16
CA ARG A 639 -26.00 14.75 17.89
C ARG A 639 -24.61 15.36 18.01
N GLY A 640 -24.38 16.35 18.83
CA GLY A 640 -23.07 16.99 19.05
C GLY A 640 -22.32 16.49 20.29
N GLU A 641 -22.87 15.50 21.00
CA GLU A 641 -22.31 15.01 22.26
C GLU A 641 -21.46 13.77 22.02
N LYS A 642 -20.18 13.84 22.39
CA LYS A 642 -19.30 12.68 22.33
C LYS A 642 -19.57 11.69 23.44
N LEU A 643 -19.37 10.40 23.14
CA LEU A 643 -19.57 9.30 24.07
C LEU A 643 -18.29 8.49 24.21
N VAL A 644 -17.72 8.44 25.40
CA VAL A 644 -16.52 7.61 25.66
C VAL A 644 -16.96 6.24 26.17
N MET A 645 -16.64 5.22 25.40
CA MET A 645 -16.85 3.81 25.73
C MET A 645 -15.55 3.19 26.23
N GLU A 646 -15.62 2.31 27.19
CA GLU A 646 -14.46 1.63 27.76
C GLU A 646 -14.73 0.12 27.88
N ILE A 647 -13.69 -0.68 27.75
CA ILE A 647 -13.73 -2.10 28.05
C ILE A 647 -12.43 -2.52 28.72
N PRO A 648 -12.48 -3.10 29.95
CA PRO A 648 -11.29 -3.68 30.57
C PRO A 648 -10.97 -5.04 29.95
N VAL A 649 -9.72 -5.26 29.60
CA VAL A 649 -9.21 -6.54 29.11
C VAL A 649 -8.07 -7.00 30.00
N THR A 650 -8.21 -8.17 30.61
CA THR A 650 -7.25 -8.77 31.52
C THR A 650 -6.51 -9.93 30.83
N ASN A 651 -5.20 -9.91 30.86
CA ASN A 651 -4.40 -11.08 30.50
C ASN A 651 -4.40 -12.09 31.65
N VAL A 652 -5.26 -13.12 31.57
CA VAL A 652 -5.38 -14.16 32.61
C VAL A 652 -4.43 -15.33 32.41
N GLY A 653 -3.59 -15.30 31.38
CA GLY A 653 -2.59 -16.31 31.11
C GLY A 653 -1.27 -16.07 31.85
N LYS A 654 -0.25 -16.85 31.51
CA LYS A 654 1.09 -16.84 32.13
C LYS A 654 2.15 -16.13 31.30
N ARG A 655 1.80 -15.57 30.15
CA ARG A 655 2.71 -14.89 29.22
C ARG A 655 2.21 -13.49 28.93
N ASP A 656 3.11 -12.56 28.74
CA ASP A 656 2.77 -11.26 28.18
C ASP A 656 2.24 -11.44 26.77
N GLY A 657 1.28 -10.63 26.37
CA GLY A 657 0.69 -10.70 25.03
C GLY A 657 0.08 -9.38 24.60
N ALA A 658 0.18 -9.06 23.32
CA ALA A 658 -0.54 -7.93 22.75
C ALA A 658 -1.93 -8.37 22.29
N GLU A 659 -2.94 -7.58 22.63
CA GLU A 659 -4.32 -7.78 22.20
C GLU A 659 -4.79 -6.59 21.39
N VAL A 660 -5.63 -6.87 20.39
CA VAL A 660 -6.28 -5.86 19.56
C VAL A 660 -7.76 -5.86 19.86
N VAL A 661 -8.27 -4.72 20.31
CA VAL A 661 -9.71 -4.51 20.50
C VAL A 661 -10.27 -3.76 19.30
N HIS A 662 -11.22 -4.41 18.61
CA HIS A 662 -11.95 -3.82 17.49
C HIS A 662 -13.29 -3.29 17.98
N TRP A 663 -13.59 -2.02 17.71
CA TRP A 663 -14.83 -1.38 18.04
C TRP A 663 -15.72 -1.24 16.80
N PHE A 664 -16.79 -2.00 16.75
CA PHE A 664 -17.74 -1.92 15.66
C PHE A 664 -18.98 -1.14 16.08
N ILE A 665 -19.55 -0.43 15.11
CA ILE A 665 -20.89 0.19 15.25
C ILE A 665 -21.86 -0.57 14.34
N SER A 666 -23.06 -0.79 14.85
CA SER A 666 -24.20 -1.28 14.08
C SER A 666 -25.37 -0.32 14.21
N ASP A 667 -25.89 0.07 13.07
CA ASP A 667 -27.14 0.83 12.95
C ASP A 667 -28.27 -0.15 12.60
N PRO A 668 -29.21 -0.46 13.53
CA PRO A 668 -30.25 -1.46 13.31
C PRO A 668 -31.30 -1.01 12.29
N PHE A 669 -31.62 0.29 12.24
CA PHE A 669 -32.68 0.87 11.41
C PHE A 669 -32.22 2.17 10.81
N SER A 670 -32.18 2.24 9.49
CA SER A 670 -31.76 3.41 8.75
C SER A 670 -32.60 3.55 7.46
N THR A 671 -32.65 4.74 6.88
CA THR A 671 -33.33 5.00 5.60
C THR A 671 -32.77 4.21 4.43
N ILE A 672 -31.56 3.66 4.57
CA ILE A 672 -30.93 2.74 3.60
C ILE A 672 -30.47 1.45 4.31
N THR A 673 -30.35 0.35 3.56
CA THR A 673 -29.81 -0.90 4.11
C THR A 673 -28.34 -0.74 4.46
N ARG A 674 -28.03 -0.72 5.76
CA ARG A 674 -26.68 -0.58 6.31
C ARG A 674 -25.96 -1.92 6.46
N PRO A 675 -24.61 -1.92 6.49
CA PRO A 675 -23.85 -3.10 6.92
C PRO A 675 -24.29 -3.63 8.29
N CYS A 676 -24.11 -4.93 8.51
CA CYS A 676 -24.42 -5.55 9.80
C CYS A 676 -23.64 -4.92 10.96
N LYS A 677 -22.39 -4.58 10.71
CA LYS A 677 -21.48 -3.84 11.59
C LYS A 677 -20.39 -3.18 10.77
N GLU A 678 -19.83 -2.09 11.25
CA GLU A 678 -18.72 -1.34 10.61
C GLU A 678 -17.65 -1.09 11.66
N LEU A 679 -16.38 -1.35 11.32
CA LEU A 679 -15.24 -0.98 12.16
C LEU A 679 -15.09 0.54 12.18
N LYS A 680 -15.05 1.13 13.38
CA LYS A 680 -14.89 2.58 13.57
C LYS A 680 -13.66 2.95 14.40
N HIS A 681 -13.12 1.99 15.14
CA HIS A 681 -11.91 2.18 15.92
C HIS A 681 -11.26 0.83 16.23
N PHE A 682 -9.95 0.83 16.40
CA PHE A 682 -9.19 -0.26 16.99
C PHE A 682 -8.03 0.28 17.82
N GLU A 683 -7.62 -0.52 18.79
CA GLU A 683 -6.45 -0.22 19.61
C GLU A 683 -5.72 -1.52 19.91
N LYS A 684 -4.38 -1.51 19.80
CA LYS A 684 -3.49 -2.64 20.13
C LYS A 684 -2.65 -2.28 21.34
N GLN A 685 -2.64 -3.15 22.36
CA GLN A 685 -1.84 -2.94 23.58
C GLN A 685 -1.16 -4.22 24.04
N LEU A 686 0.07 -4.08 24.50
CA LEU A 686 0.77 -5.15 25.22
C LEU A 686 0.24 -5.18 26.66
N ILE A 687 -0.32 -6.32 27.08
CA ILE A 687 -0.84 -6.55 28.42
C ILE A 687 0.00 -7.65 29.08
N LYS A 688 0.69 -7.31 30.18
CA LYS A 688 1.49 -8.30 30.89
C LYS A 688 0.62 -9.34 31.57
N ALA A 689 1.21 -10.52 31.84
CA ALA A 689 0.51 -11.60 32.54
C ALA A 689 -0.05 -11.11 33.88
N GLY A 690 -1.35 -11.29 34.11
CA GLY A 690 -2.08 -10.84 35.28
C GLY A 690 -2.50 -9.37 35.29
N GLU A 691 -2.09 -8.55 34.32
CA GLU A 691 -2.49 -7.13 34.25
C GLU A 691 -3.78 -6.94 33.46
N THR A 692 -4.44 -5.83 33.73
CA THR A 692 -5.65 -5.35 33.03
C THR A 692 -5.32 -4.02 32.35
N HIS A 693 -5.71 -3.89 31.06
CA HIS A 693 -5.72 -2.62 30.33
C HIS A 693 -7.16 -2.19 30.03
N ILE A 694 -7.44 -0.90 30.09
CA ILE A 694 -8.74 -0.33 29.73
C ILE A 694 -8.63 0.28 28.34
N PHE A 695 -9.26 -0.39 27.36
CA PHE A 695 -9.37 0.12 26.01
C PHE A 695 -10.49 1.15 25.92
N ARG A 696 -10.29 2.19 25.09
CA ARG A 696 -11.21 3.31 24.98
C ARG A 696 -11.57 3.63 23.54
N PHE A 697 -12.83 3.99 23.33
CA PHE A 697 -13.32 4.53 22.07
C PHE A 697 -14.16 5.76 22.35
N GLU A 698 -13.72 6.93 21.86
CA GLU A 698 -14.49 8.15 21.84
C GLU A 698 -15.32 8.20 20.56
N ILE A 699 -16.61 7.97 20.67
CA ILE A 699 -17.57 8.09 19.57
C ILE A 699 -17.89 9.57 19.38
N ASP A 700 -17.61 10.07 18.18
CA ASP A 700 -18.12 11.35 17.69
C ASP A 700 -19.30 11.05 16.74
N PRO A 701 -20.55 11.46 17.05
CA PRO A 701 -21.71 11.05 16.27
C PRO A 701 -21.60 11.37 14.78
N MET A 702 -21.09 12.54 14.40
CA MET A 702 -20.96 12.93 12.99
C MET A 702 -19.88 12.13 12.26
N ARG A 703 -18.78 11.77 12.93
CA ARG A 703 -17.69 11.00 12.33
C ARG A 703 -18.02 9.51 12.24
N ASP A 704 -18.61 8.95 13.31
CA ASP A 704 -18.65 7.49 13.49
C ASP A 704 -20.03 6.88 13.20
N LEU A 705 -21.12 7.65 13.35
CA LEU A 705 -22.49 7.17 13.21
C LEU A 705 -23.16 7.66 11.92
N ALA A 706 -22.75 8.83 11.40
CA ALA A 706 -23.29 9.31 10.15
C ALA A 706 -22.94 8.35 9.01
N PHE A 707 -23.88 8.18 8.09
CA PHE A 707 -23.66 7.47 6.84
C PHE A 707 -23.67 8.42 5.65
N VAL A 708 -23.18 7.97 4.52
CA VAL A 708 -23.15 8.74 3.28
C VAL A 708 -24.19 8.16 2.33
N ASN A 709 -24.99 9.01 1.70
CA ASN A 709 -25.94 8.58 0.66
C ASN A 709 -25.27 8.49 -0.73
N ALA A 710 -26.02 8.06 -1.73
CA ALA A 710 -25.54 7.90 -3.10
C ALA A 710 -25.04 9.21 -3.78
N ASN A 711 -25.35 10.39 -3.20
CA ASN A 711 -24.89 11.70 -3.65
C ASN A 711 -23.64 12.19 -2.88
N GLY A 712 -23.16 11.40 -1.92
CA GLY A 712 -22.05 11.79 -1.06
C GLY A 712 -22.41 12.79 0.03
N GLU A 713 -23.66 12.85 0.44
CA GLU A 713 -24.12 13.69 1.54
C GLU A 713 -24.13 12.88 2.84
N HIS A 714 -23.64 13.49 3.93
CA HIS A 714 -23.58 12.87 5.22
C HIS A 714 -24.87 13.08 6.02
N PHE A 715 -25.43 11.99 6.52
CA PHE A 715 -26.64 11.97 7.34
C PHE A 715 -26.37 11.31 8.67
N LEU A 716 -26.72 11.97 9.76
CA LEU A 716 -26.84 11.37 11.09
C LEU A 716 -28.32 11.23 11.42
N GLU A 717 -28.79 10.03 11.59
CA GLU A 717 -30.19 9.76 11.97
C GLU A 717 -30.33 9.67 13.50
N ASN A 718 -31.45 10.14 14.01
CA ASN A 718 -31.83 9.86 15.39
C ASN A 718 -32.30 8.41 15.49
N GLY A 719 -31.94 7.75 16.58
CA GLY A 719 -32.35 6.37 16.75
C GLY A 719 -31.40 5.55 17.61
N GLU A 720 -31.59 4.26 17.56
CA GLU A 720 -30.80 3.29 18.31
C GLU A 720 -29.54 2.91 17.53
N TYR A 721 -28.41 2.83 18.22
CA TYR A 721 -27.14 2.34 17.73
C TYR A 721 -26.58 1.30 18.68
N TYR A 722 -25.72 0.43 18.18
CA TYR A 722 -25.05 -0.57 19.00
C TYR A 722 -23.54 -0.45 18.85
N VAL A 723 -22.83 -0.49 19.97
CA VAL A 723 -21.38 -0.75 20.02
C VAL A 723 -21.18 -2.25 20.19
N ILE A 724 -20.29 -2.81 19.39
CA ILE A 724 -19.99 -4.25 19.40
C ILE A 724 -18.48 -4.44 19.60
N VAL A 725 -18.10 -5.24 20.60
CA VAL A 725 -16.74 -5.71 20.83
C VAL A 725 -16.81 -7.21 21.08
N LYS A 726 -16.20 -8.00 20.20
CA LYS A 726 -16.35 -9.46 20.18
C LYS A 726 -17.83 -9.87 20.15
N ASP A 727 -18.28 -10.62 21.14
CA ASP A 727 -19.64 -11.12 21.33
C ASP A 727 -20.54 -10.18 22.13
N GLN A 728 -19.99 -9.11 22.71
CA GLN A 728 -20.73 -8.12 23.46
C GLN A 728 -21.37 -7.08 22.54
N LYS A 729 -22.62 -6.72 22.84
CA LYS A 729 -23.39 -5.73 22.10
C LYS A 729 -24.15 -4.84 23.08
N VAL A 730 -23.83 -3.53 23.09
CA VAL A 730 -24.44 -2.56 24.01
C VAL A 730 -25.16 -1.48 23.19
N LYS A 731 -26.38 -1.17 23.59
CA LYS A 731 -27.26 -0.19 22.92
C LYS A 731 -27.12 1.19 23.53
N PHE A 732 -27.13 2.20 22.67
CA PHE A 732 -27.35 3.62 23.03
C PHE A 732 -28.25 4.30 21.99
N THR A 733 -28.77 5.48 22.34
CA THR A 733 -29.69 6.24 21.47
C THR A 733 -29.14 7.62 21.18
N VAL A 734 -29.28 8.06 19.93
CA VAL A 734 -28.97 9.44 19.50
C VAL A 734 -30.27 10.21 19.34
N ILE A 735 -30.33 11.40 19.92
CA ILE A 735 -31.46 12.35 19.79
C ILE A 735 -30.95 13.71 19.33
N ASP A 736 -31.86 14.61 18.95
CA ASP A 736 -31.55 15.98 18.57
C ASP A 736 -30.90 16.81 19.67
#